data_d6daf18a9668025cb2397c263f0d58e8
#
_entry.id   d6daf18a9668025cb2397c263f0d58e8
#
_cell.length_a   1.000
_cell.length_b   1.000
_cell.length_c   1.000
_cell.angle_alpha   90.00
_cell.angle_beta   90.00
_cell.angle_gamma   90.00
#
_symmetry.space_group_name_H-M   'P 1'
#
loop_
_entity.id
_entity.type
_entity.pdbx_description
1 polymer ?
#
loop_
_entity_poly.entity_id
_entity_poly.type
_entity_poly.pdbx_seq_one_letter_code
_entity_poly.pdbx_strand_id
1 'polypeptide(L)'
;MGKKLLIVESPAKAKTIGKYLGSDFVVKSSVGHIRDLPKENGAIAIASDGDNRWTFTPKYVVSEGKTKVVNELKAAVKAADEVYLASDPDREGEAIAWHLHEVLSPIAKGKGFHRVTYNEITKPAVLKAVAEPRDIDMPRVDAQQARRILDRLVGYKVSPLLWRYIQCPNNRTLSAGRVQSVALRLLVERQREIDAFKPETYYLMGVEAAQPGAGETFVAKLARYDDRKPEVSSRQAADNILLDLAGAGLEVAEVKAQPKTRHALPPFTTSTLQQAASSVLGFSPGKTMKLAQSLYEHGRITYMRTDSVNVSDLAREAAKAFIERECGANYYPAKPNIFKSKADAQGAHEAIRPTEVELTPHGADLDPAELKLYDLIWRRFVASQMADAKTTVRTVSLKAVKPTLAHNYVFTASATDVDFDGFLRIMKLSIKPRKADGEEDDESDEVAKLPALAVGEPLEARRWISDEKQTKGPSHYSEASLIKALEENGVGRPSTYAATIETLKTREYAKTEKKKLVPLERGMLVCDWLVKKLDSLFNVGYTAEMEAELDKVEEHGEPMNQMLSEFYAKFMRDLESVREPAPDRAKFDVVFDLLSSVKVWKPAKTVGKRTYDDRAFVESVREQAAKGERELSARQLEFLVRMVSMYADQIPDAERRMREAGVGVGAPVAQKADVELVKFCFRTMDRIGGMTRNPFLKSLRDQVDRGRELSLRQFSVLARAIGENAGALPDAEEVRSKLAEFVPGGFGQTEADPVVEELLKLLQAVKTWREPFKLSKKVYDDQTFVKSIDEQYRRRSSLSPRQLIALKRVVSAYKDQIPGYAEAAERLGLNSLPSMNRKSRAKKNGEDKSK
;
A
#
# COMPACT_ATOMS: atom_id res chain seq x y z
N MET A 1 -19.25 47.02 19.38
CA MET A 1 -18.36 45.89 19.74
C MET A 1 -17.48 45.54 18.53
N GLY A 2 -16.19 45.40 18.73
CA GLY A 2 -15.27 45.06 17.67
C GLY A 2 -15.47 43.63 17.17
N LYS A 3 -15.12 43.34 15.91
CA LYS A 3 -15.27 42.00 15.34
C LYS A 3 -14.11 41.10 15.73
N LYS A 4 -14.42 39.89 16.18
CA LYS A 4 -13.43 38.83 16.48
C LYS A 4 -13.15 38.01 15.23
N LEU A 5 -11.88 37.69 14.95
CA LEU A 5 -11.51 36.85 13.83
C LEU A 5 -11.19 35.43 14.32
N LEU A 6 -11.88 34.42 13.79
CA LEU A 6 -11.58 33.03 14.04
C LEU A 6 -11.01 32.42 12.77
N ILE A 7 -9.81 31.83 12.86
CA ILE A 7 -9.12 31.18 11.74
C ILE A 7 -9.11 29.67 11.96
N VAL A 8 -9.70 28.94 11.01
CA VAL A 8 -9.71 27.47 10.93
C VAL A 8 -8.86 26.98 9.77
N GLU A 9 -8.63 25.69 9.65
CA GLU A 9 -7.78 25.15 8.61
C GLU A 9 -8.50 24.80 7.30
N SER A 10 -9.84 24.61 7.31
CA SER A 10 -10.59 24.28 6.10
C SER A 10 -11.78 25.19 5.84
N PRO A 11 -12.17 25.44 4.57
CA PRO A 11 -13.37 26.20 4.23
C PRO A 11 -14.66 25.55 4.73
N ALA A 12 -14.72 24.21 4.80
CA ALA A 12 -15.90 23.50 5.31
C ALA A 12 -16.11 23.81 6.79
N LYS A 13 -15.05 23.73 7.63
CA LYS A 13 -15.09 24.14 9.03
C LYS A 13 -15.52 25.61 9.17
N ALA A 14 -14.97 26.51 8.35
CA ALA A 14 -15.34 27.90 8.39
C ALA A 14 -16.85 28.11 8.19
N LYS A 15 -17.45 27.37 7.24
CA LYS A 15 -18.88 27.41 6.98
C LYS A 15 -19.71 26.86 8.13
N THR A 16 -19.30 25.74 8.71
CA THR A 16 -20.01 25.09 9.82
C THR A 16 -19.95 25.94 11.10
N ILE A 17 -18.75 26.36 11.51
CA ILE A 17 -18.52 27.13 12.75
C ILE A 17 -19.10 28.53 12.63
N GLY A 18 -19.02 29.15 11.44
CA GLY A 18 -19.61 30.47 11.20
C GLY A 18 -21.11 30.53 11.49
N LYS A 19 -21.84 29.42 11.30
CA LYS A 19 -23.27 29.33 11.66
C LYS A 19 -23.50 29.33 13.19
N TYR A 20 -22.50 28.88 13.96
CA TYR A 20 -22.64 28.75 15.41
C TYR A 20 -22.28 30.04 16.18
N LEU A 21 -21.32 30.81 15.66
CA LEU A 21 -20.74 31.98 16.36
C LEU A 21 -21.46 33.29 16.10
N GLY A 22 -22.36 33.37 15.11
CA GLY A 22 -23.15 34.59 14.85
C GLY A 22 -22.35 35.74 14.25
N SER A 23 -22.89 36.97 14.35
CA SER A 23 -22.34 38.17 13.69
C SER A 23 -21.09 38.78 14.32
N ASP A 24 -20.77 38.38 15.56
CA ASP A 24 -19.63 38.93 16.31
C ASP A 24 -18.30 38.38 15.83
N PHE A 25 -18.35 37.26 15.11
CA PHE A 25 -17.18 36.60 14.58
C PHE A 25 -17.12 36.66 13.05
N VAL A 26 -15.91 36.90 12.54
CA VAL A 26 -15.55 36.68 11.14
C VAL A 26 -14.76 35.37 11.10
N VAL A 27 -15.29 34.34 10.45
CA VAL A 27 -14.60 33.04 10.33
C VAL A 27 -13.90 32.94 8.98
N LYS A 28 -12.61 32.66 8.98
CA LYS A 28 -11.75 32.51 7.80
C LYS A 28 -11.01 31.18 7.82
N SER A 29 -10.51 30.74 6.68
CA SER A 29 -9.72 29.51 6.57
C SER A 29 -8.30 29.79 6.06
N SER A 30 -7.32 29.09 6.65
CA SER A 30 -5.91 29.05 6.17
C SER A 30 -5.72 28.08 4.99
N VAL A 31 -6.71 27.23 4.72
CA VAL A 31 -6.63 26.17 3.71
C VAL A 31 -5.43 25.24 3.99
N GLY A 32 -5.24 24.81 5.24
CA GLY A 32 -4.13 24.01 5.73
C GLY A 32 -2.89 24.84 6.09
N HIS A 33 -1.70 24.21 6.04
CA HIS A 33 -0.43 24.88 6.32
C HIS A 33 -0.16 26.05 5.39
N ILE A 34 0.28 27.19 5.94
CA ILE A 34 0.65 28.40 5.17
C ILE A 34 2.15 28.54 4.99
N ARG A 35 2.97 27.87 5.80
CA ARG A 35 4.44 27.82 5.71
C ARG A 35 4.92 26.38 5.69
N ASP A 36 6.07 26.15 5.03
CA ASP A 36 6.80 24.89 5.07
C ASP A 36 8.30 25.13 4.84
N LEU A 37 9.12 24.09 5.05
CA LEU A 37 10.53 24.12 4.72
C LEU A 37 10.73 24.24 3.20
N PRO A 38 11.58 25.13 2.68
CA PRO A 38 11.87 25.24 1.27
C PRO A 38 12.46 23.94 0.72
N LYS A 39 12.22 23.68 -0.58
CA LYS A 39 12.72 22.47 -1.26
C LYS A 39 14.25 22.47 -1.45
N GLU A 40 14.87 23.60 -1.31
CA GLU A 40 16.28 23.83 -1.56
C GLU A 40 17.17 23.29 -0.41
N ASN A 41 18.46 23.15 -0.68
CA ASN A 41 19.44 22.83 0.35
C ASN A 41 19.55 24.01 1.32
N GLY A 42 19.83 23.72 2.61
CA GLY A 42 19.94 24.76 3.64
C GLY A 42 18.60 25.19 4.27
N ALA A 43 17.53 24.43 4.03
CA ALA A 43 16.24 24.63 4.69
C ALA A 43 16.29 24.52 6.22
N ILE A 44 17.28 23.86 6.75
CA ILE A 44 17.58 23.71 8.18
C ILE A 44 19.02 24.17 8.38
N ALA A 45 19.23 25.21 9.18
CA ALA A 45 20.56 25.57 9.64
C ALA A 45 20.94 24.65 10.80
N ILE A 46 22.11 24.02 10.71
CA ILE A 46 22.64 23.11 11.72
C ILE A 46 23.94 23.71 12.22
N ALA A 47 23.97 24.16 13.47
CA ALA A 47 25.15 24.68 14.14
C ALA A 47 25.63 23.68 15.18
N SER A 48 26.92 23.43 15.23
CA SER A 48 27.54 22.64 16.29
C SER A 48 28.13 23.60 17.35
N ASP A 49 27.88 23.29 18.61
CA ASP A 49 28.45 23.97 19.77
C ASP A 49 29.67 23.23 20.36
N GLY A 50 30.23 22.26 19.66
CA GLY A 50 31.20 21.30 20.15
C GLY A 50 30.55 20.09 20.81
N ASP A 51 31.28 19.20 21.42
CA ASP A 51 30.83 18.07 22.25
C ASP A 51 29.68 17.22 21.68
N ASN A 52 29.58 17.10 20.35
CA ASN A 52 28.47 16.37 19.65
C ASN A 52 27.06 16.92 19.93
N ARG A 53 26.93 18.19 20.23
CA ARG A 53 25.64 18.89 20.34
C ARG A 53 25.42 19.76 19.13
N TRP A 54 24.17 19.77 18.66
CA TRP A 54 23.73 20.52 17.49
C TRP A 54 22.45 21.28 17.78
N THR A 55 22.39 22.50 17.25
CA THR A 55 21.15 23.30 17.23
C THR A 55 20.57 23.28 15.81
N PHE A 56 19.31 22.99 15.72
CA PHE A 56 18.57 22.89 14.44
C PHE A 56 17.62 24.05 14.32
N THR A 57 17.86 24.94 13.36
CA THR A 57 17.00 26.10 13.10
C THR A 57 16.33 25.93 11.74
N PRO A 58 15.04 25.57 11.69
CA PRO A 58 14.29 25.45 10.45
C PRO A 58 13.97 26.83 9.86
N LYS A 59 14.19 27.00 8.56
CA LYS A 59 13.88 28.24 7.82
C LYS A 59 12.55 28.09 7.10
N TYR A 60 11.45 28.42 7.78
CA TYR A 60 10.13 28.35 7.20
C TYR A 60 9.86 29.49 6.22
N VAL A 61 9.27 29.17 5.07
CA VAL A 61 8.83 30.14 4.06
C VAL A 61 7.34 29.95 3.76
N VAL A 62 6.68 31.01 3.29
CA VAL A 62 5.28 30.88 2.83
C VAL A 62 5.24 29.91 1.66
N SER A 63 4.41 28.90 1.76
CA SER A 63 4.28 27.84 0.77
C SER A 63 3.80 28.36 -0.57
N GLU A 64 4.28 27.78 -1.65
CA GLU A 64 3.86 28.12 -3.01
C GLU A 64 2.31 28.06 -3.15
N GLY A 65 1.72 29.09 -3.75
CA GLY A 65 0.26 29.24 -3.89
C GLY A 65 -0.48 29.75 -2.67
N LYS A 66 0.18 29.95 -1.50
CA LYS A 66 -0.46 30.43 -0.26
C LYS A 66 -0.43 31.96 -0.08
N THR A 67 0.29 32.69 -0.89
CA THR A 67 0.46 34.14 -0.76
C THR A 67 -0.90 34.87 -0.76
N LYS A 68 -1.84 34.44 -1.60
CA LYS A 68 -3.18 35.05 -1.64
C LYS A 68 -3.93 34.86 -0.32
N VAL A 69 -3.96 33.63 0.19
CA VAL A 69 -4.61 33.30 1.47
C VAL A 69 -3.99 34.07 2.62
N VAL A 70 -2.66 34.13 2.69
CA VAL A 70 -1.92 34.89 3.70
C VAL A 70 -2.28 36.37 3.65
N ASN A 71 -2.37 36.97 2.44
CA ASN A 71 -2.75 38.38 2.31
C ASN A 71 -4.21 38.64 2.71
N GLU A 72 -5.13 37.75 2.42
CA GLU A 72 -6.54 37.82 2.88
C GLU A 72 -6.61 37.72 4.41
N LEU A 73 -5.86 36.81 5.03
CA LEU A 73 -5.79 36.69 6.48
C LEU A 73 -5.16 37.93 7.13
N LYS A 74 -4.11 38.51 6.56
CA LYS A 74 -3.51 39.76 7.01
C LYS A 74 -4.50 40.93 6.98
N ALA A 75 -5.30 41.02 5.94
CA ALA A 75 -6.36 42.03 5.85
C ALA A 75 -7.44 41.83 6.94
N ALA A 76 -7.84 40.56 7.18
CA ALA A 76 -8.83 40.24 8.21
C ALA A 76 -8.32 40.54 9.62
N VAL A 77 -7.04 40.23 9.93
CA VAL A 77 -6.41 40.57 11.21
C VAL A 77 -6.37 42.07 11.46
N LYS A 78 -6.08 42.89 10.45
CA LYS A 78 -6.11 44.34 10.59
C LYS A 78 -7.49 44.87 11.00
N ALA A 79 -8.54 44.24 10.48
CA ALA A 79 -9.95 44.65 10.73
C ALA A 79 -10.57 44.08 12.00
N ALA A 80 -9.94 43.06 12.62
CA ALA A 80 -10.44 42.42 13.84
C ALA A 80 -9.80 43.05 15.09
N ASP A 81 -10.42 42.91 16.28
CA ASP A 81 -9.85 43.30 17.56
C ASP A 81 -9.10 42.17 18.25
N GLU A 82 -9.58 40.95 18.10
CA GLU A 82 -8.97 39.73 18.65
C GLU A 82 -8.91 38.66 17.60
N VAL A 83 -7.92 37.78 17.70
CA VAL A 83 -7.66 36.67 16.74
C VAL A 83 -7.71 35.34 17.47
N TYR A 84 -8.57 34.43 17.02
CA TYR A 84 -8.70 33.08 17.52
C TYR A 84 -8.18 32.08 16.49
N LEU A 85 -7.26 31.19 16.91
CA LEU A 85 -6.64 30.16 16.08
C LEU A 85 -7.28 28.82 16.42
N ALA A 86 -8.16 28.33 15.55
CA ALA A 86 -9.04 27.20 15.79
C ALA A 86 -8.75 26.02 14.82
N SER A 87 -7.47 25.67 14.67
CA SER A 87 -7.03 24.46 13.98
C SER A 87 -7.25 23.21 14.84
N ASP A 88 -7.13 22.01 14.23
CA ASP A 88 -7.36 20.72 14.88
C ASP A 88 -6.59 20.52 16.20
N PRO A 89 -7.05 19.64 17.09
CA PRO A 89 -6.45 19.44 18.41
C PRO A 89 -5.16 18.60 18.39
N ASP A 90 -4.68 18.16 17.21
CA ASP A 90 -3.43 17.40 17.08
C ASP A 90 -2.19 18.29 16.89
N ARG A 91 -0.97 17.68 16.91
CA ARG A 91 0.30 18.40 16.75
C ARG A 91 0.41 19.14 15.41
N GLU A 92 -0.25 18.65 14.35
CA GLU A 92 -0.26 19.34 13.04
C GLU A 92 -1.11 20.62 13.12
N GLY A 93 -2.27 20.55 13.79
CA GLY A 93 -3.11 21.73 14.02
C GLY A 93 -2.43 22.76 14.92
N GLU A 94 -1.65 22.31 15.92
CA GLU A 94 -0.89 23.21 16.79
C GLU A 94 0.22 23.95 16.00
N ALA A 95 0.92 23.22 15.12
CA ALA A 95 1.90 23.82 14.22
C ALA A 95 1.24 24.80 13.22
N ILE A 96 0.04 24.51 12.72
CA ILE A 96 -0.70 25.46 11.86
C ILE A 96 -1.00 26.73 12.64
N ALA A 97 -1.50 26.62 13.89
CA ALA A 97 -1.76 27.78 14.75
C ALA A 97 -0.50 28.62 14.98
N TRP A 98 0.62 27.97 15.31
CA TRP A 98 1.91 28.64 15.49
C TRP A 98 2.39 29.34 14.20
N HIS A 99 2.31 28.66 13.04
CA HIS A 99 2.67 29.28 11.77
C HIS A 99 1.79 30.48 11.42
N LEU A 100 0.51 30.44 11.75
CA LEU A 100 -0.40 31.58 11.59
C LEU A 100 0.00 32.72 12.53
N HIS A 101 0.27 32.43 13.79
CA HIS A 101 0.74 33.42 14.77
C HIS A 101 2.00 34.12 14.26
N GLU A 102 3.04 33.39 13.87
CA GLU A 102 4.31 33.90 13.36
C GLU A 102 4.17 34.86 12.16
N VAL A 103 3.22 34.58 11.25
CA VAL A 103 3.00 35.38 10.03
C VAL A 103 2.12 36.60 10.29
N LEU A 104 1.20 36.51 11.27
CA LEU A 104 0.13 37.48 11.49
C LEU A 104 0.42 38.41 12.67
N SER A 105 1.14 37.98 13.71
CA SER A 105 1.46 38.82 14.88
C SER A 105 2.24 40.11 14.57
N PRO A 106 3.20 40.12 13.61
CA PRO A 106 3.92 41.38 13.30
C PRO A 106 3.03 42.51 12.76
N ILE A 107 1.86 42.17 12.22
CA ILE A 107 0.91 43.17 11.70
C ILE A 107 -0.28 43.41 12.60
N ALA A 108 -0.41 42.67 13.68
CA ALA A 108 -1.57 42.70 14.56
C ALA A 108 -1.54 43.89 15.57
N LYS A 109 -0.43 44.63 15.66
CA LYS A 109 -0.33 45.83 16.54
C LYS A 109 -0.76 45.59 18.01
N GLY A 110 -0.31 44.48 18.60
CA GLY A 110 -0.62 44.18 20.02
C GLY A 110 -1.98 43.53 20.26
N LYS A 111 -2.72 43.10 19.25
CA LYS A 111 -3.96 42.36 19.41
C LYS A 111 -3.69 40.98 20.00
N GLY A 112 -4.62 40.49 20.86
CA GLY A 112 -4.54 39.16 21.46
C GLY A 112 -4.70 38.06 20.44
N PHE A 113 -3.87 37.01 20.57
CA PHE A 113 -4.04 35.75 19.86
C PHE A 113 -4.41 34.65 20.84
N HIS A 114 -5.43 33.93 20.54
CA HIS A 114 -6.02 32.93 21.40
C HIS A 114 -6.10 31.58 20.67
N ARG A 115 -5.64 30.51 21.28
CA ARG A 115 -5.76 29.16 20.75
C ARG A 115 -7.08 28.53 21.22
N VAL A 116 -7.83 27.96 20.28
CA VAL A 116 -9.12 27.29 20.53
C VAL A 116 -9.05 25.86 20.02
N THR A 117 -9.38 24.90 20.86
CA THR A 117 -9.39 23.45 20.49
C THR A 117 -10.72 22.80 20.89
N TYR A 118 -11.21 21.91 20.07
CA TYR A 118 -12.41 21.12 20.31
C TYR A 118 -12.29 19.74 19.66
N ASN A 119 -12.82 18.72 20.34
CA ASN A 119 -12.80 17.35 19.82
C ASN A 119 -13.97 17.05 18.87
N GLU A 120 -14.98 17.92 18.82
CA GLU A 120 -16.15 17.82 17.95
C GLU A 120 -16.63 19.21 17.51
N ILE A 121 -17.17 19.30 16.30
CA ILE A 121 -17.69 20.56 15.74
C ILE A 121 -19.19 20.61 15.96
N THR A 122 -19.58 20.70 17.22
CA THR A 122 -20.96 20.97 17.67
C THR A 122 -21.08 22.40 18.19
N LYS A 123 -22.29 22.99 18.18
CA LYS A 123 -22.50 24.35 18.68
C LYS A 123 -22.07 24.49 20.14
N PRO A 124 -22.44 23.60 21.09
CA PRO A 124 -22.02 23.71 22.49
C PRO A 124 -20.50 23.62 22.66
N ALA A 125 -19.83 22.64 21.96
CA ALA A 125 -18.38 22.44 22.06
C ALA A 125 -17.61 23.66 21.53
N VAL A 126 -18.02 24.22 20.39
CA VAL A 126 -17.40 25.41 19.80
C VAL A 126 -17.57 26.63 20.68
N LEU A 127 -18.79 26.88 21.20
CA LEU A 127 -19.03 28.01 22.08
C LEU A 127 -18.24 27.92 23.40
N LYS A 128 -18.17 26.73 23.99
CA LYS A 128 -17.36 26.49 25.20
C LYS A 128 -15.87 26.74 24.91
N ALA A 129 -15.34 26.19 23.82
CA ALA A 129 -13.92 26.33 23.46
C ALA A 129 -13.54 27.81 23.21
N VAL A 130 -14.44 28.60 22.61
CA VAL A 130 -14.20 30.03 22.36
C VAL A 130 -14.30 30.84 23.68
N ALA A 131 -15.11 30.41 24.62
CA ALA A 131 -15.22 31.05 25.94
C ALA A 131 -14.02 30.75 26.87
N GLU A 132 -13.36 29.62 26.66
CA GLU A 132 -12.23 29.12 27.44
C GLU A 132 -10.97 28.94 26.54
N PRO A 133 -10.43 30.01 25.91
CA PRO A 133 -9.28 29.90 25.03
C PRO A 133 -8.00 29.65 25.85
N ARG A 134 -6.98 29.11 25.17
CA ARG A 134 -5.67 28.86 25.75
C ARG A 134 -4.53 29.48 24.93
N ASP A 135 -3.33 29.38 25.40
CA ASP A 135 -2.14 29.71 24.63
C ASP A 135 -1.76 28.53 23.66
N ILE A 136 -0.89 28.82 22.71
CA ILE A 136 -0.30 27.81 21.83
C ILE A 136 0.58 26.88 22.68
N ASP A 137 0.36 25.59 22.53
CA ASP A 137 1.13 24.52 23.18
C ASP A 137 2.48 24.32 22.49
N MET A 138 3.52 24.98 22.99
CA MET A 138 4.85 24.94 22.38
C MET A 138 5.46 23.54 22.34
N PRO A 139 5.37 22.69 23.37
CA PRO A 139 5.79 21.29 23.30
C PRO A 139 5.20 20.53 22.09
N ARG A 140 3.93 20.71 21.76
CA ARG A 140 3.29 20.12 20.58
C ARG A 140 3.86 20.69 19.27
N VAL A 141 4.13 22.00 19.24
CA VAL A 141 4.79 22.65 18.10
C VAL A 141 6.18 22.09 17.91
N ASP A 142 6.97 21.95 18.98
CA ASP A 142 8.33 21.43 18.95
C ASP A 142 8.36 19.97 18.50
N ALA A 143 7.44 19.14 18.96
CA ALA A 143 7.32 17.75 18.49
C ALA A 143 7.02 17.66 16.98
N GLN A 144 6.14 18.53 16.46
CA GLN A 144 5.86 18.60 15.02
C GLN A 144 7.07 19.11 14.24
N GLN A 145 7.76 20.14 14.72
CA GLN A 145 8.99 20.66 14.11
C GLN A 145 10.09 19.59 14.11
N ALA A 146 10.29 18.90 15.23
CA ALA A 146 11.26 17.80 15.33
C ALA A 146 10.99 16.72 14.30
N ARG A 147 9.72 16.27 14.19
CA ARG A 147 9.30 15.31 13.16
C ARG A 147 9.62 15.82 11.76
N ARG A 148 9.29 17.09 11.48
CA ARG A 148 9.51 17.69 10.15
C ARG A 148 11.00 17.77 9.81
N ILE A 149 11.84 18.09 10.80
CA ILE A 149 13.31 18.13 10.67
C ILE A 149 13.85 16.72 10.41
N LEU A 150 13.46 15.73 11.21
CA LEU A 150 13.85 14.33 11.05
C LEU A 150 13.53 13.80 9.66
N ASP A 151 12.27 13.95 9.22
CA ASP A 151 11.81 13.45 7.91
C ASP A 151 12.54 14.17 6.76
N ARG A 152 12.87 15.46 6.94
CA ARG A 152 13.66 16.22 5.99
C ARG A 152 15.10 15.71 5.91
N LEU A 153 15.75 15.49 7.05
CA LEU A 153 17.14 14.99 7.11
C LEU A 153 17.25 13.60 6.49
N VAL A 154 16.39 12.67 6.91
CA VAL A 154 16.39 11.30 6.37
C VAL A 154 16.09 11.30 4.87
N GLY A 155 15.02 11.95 4.46
CA GLY A 155 14.60 11.95 3.05
C GLY A 155 15.66 12.54 2.12
N TYR A 156 16.27 13.67 2.50
CA TYR A 156 17.23 14.40 1.64
C TYR A 156 18.64 13.85 1.67
N LYS A 157 19.04 13.14 2.73
CA LYS A 157 20.38 12.52 2.80
C LYS A 157 20.38 11.08 2.32
N VAL A 158 19.30 10.29 2.56
CA VAL A 158 19.26 8.87 2.17
C VAL A 158 18.75 8.67 0.73
N SER A 159 17.72 9.43 0.29
CA SER A 159 17.19 9.23 -1.08
C SER A 159 18.25 9.40 -2.18
N PRO A 160 19.18 10.38 -2.11
CA PRO A 160 20.26 10.47 -3.09
C PRO A 160 21.21 9.26 -3.10
N LEU A 161 21.38 8.56 -1.97
CA LEU A 161 22.16 7.33 -1.92
C LEU A 161 21.46 6.21 -2.69
N LEU A 162 20.14 6.09 -2.55
CA LEU A 162 19.35 5.15 -3.35
C LEU A 162 19.51 5.43 -4.85
N TRP A 163 19.51 6.71 -5.26
CA TRP A 163 19.73 7.09 -6.67
C TRP A 163 21.12 6.74 -7.18
N ARG A 164 22.11 6.78 -6.29
CA ARG A 164 23.49 6.46 -6.63
C ARG A 164 23.75 4.97 -6.74
N TYR A 165 23.23 4.19 -5.79
CA TYR A 165 23.62 2.79 -5.63
C TYR A 165 22.61 1.80 -6.22
N ILE A 166 21.33 2.17 -6.42
CA ILE A 166 20.31 1.30 -7.00
C ILE A 166 20.13 1.63 -8.47
N GLN A 167 20.42 0.64 -9.32
CA GLN A 167 20.23 0.75 -10.76
C GLN A 167 18.88 0.15 -11.16
N CYS A 168 17.90 1.01 -11.37
CA CYS A 168 16.59 0.65 -11.92
C CYS A 168 16.04 1.79 -12.78
N PRO A 169 15.05 1.54 -13.64
CA PRO A 169 14.38 2.59 -14.40
C PRO A 169 13.84 3.68 -13.48
N ASN A 170 14.02 4.94 -13.84
CA ASN A 170 13.56 6.10 -13.06
C ASN A 170 14.07 6.13 -11.60
N ASN A 171 15.29 5.67 -11.34
CA ASN A 171 15.86 5.59 -9.99
C ASN A 171 15.82 6.91 -9.20
N ARG A 172 15.79 8.08 -9.88
CA ARG A 172 15.67 9.40 -9.23
C ARG A 172 14.32 9.65 -8.54
N THR A 173 13.34 8.78 -8.74
CA THR A 173 12.07 8.82 -8.03
C THR A 173 12.07 7.93 -6.77
N LEU A 174 13.17 7.20 -6.50
CA LEU A 174 13.33 6.44 -5.26
C LEU A 174 13.39 7.40 -4.07
N SER A 175 12.79 7.01 -2.97
CA SER A 175 12.83 7.76 -1.72
C SER A 175 12.87 6.84 -0.51
N ALA A 176 13.57 7.27 0.52
CA ALA A 176 13.52 6.67 1.85
C ALA A 176 12.84 7.64 2.82
N GLY A 177 12.15 7.08 3.79
CA GLY A 177 11.57 7.82 4.91
C GLY A 177 11.39 6.88 6.07
N ARG A 178 11.46 7.38 7.30
CA ARG A 178 11.47 6.54 8.51
C ARG A 178 10.34 5.52 8.52
N VAL A 179 9.10 5.96 8.55
CA VAL A 179 7.92 5.07 8.61
C VAL A 179 7.70 4.28 7.31
N GLN A 180 7.83 4.94 6.14
CA GLN A 180 7.58 4.28 4.86
C GLN A 180 8.56 3.14 4.56
N SER A 181 9.83 3.28 4.95
CA SER A 181 10.84 2.26 4.67
C SER A 181 10.67 1.04 5.58
N VAL A 182 10.24 1.25 6.83
CA VAL A 182 9.90 0.15 7.74
C VAL A 182 8.62 -0.56 7.31
N ALA A 183 7.61 0.18 6.87
CA ALA A 183 6.41 -0.42 6.29
C ALA A 183 6.72 -1.27 5.05
N LEU A 184 7.64 -0.80 4.18
CA LEU A 184 8.14 -1.57 3.05
C LEU A 184 8.87 -2.84 3.51
N ARG A 185 9.71 -2.74 4.55
CA ARG A 185 10.44 -3.87 5.14
C ARG A 185 9.48 -4.97 5.59
N LEU A 186 8.42 -4.63 6.33
CA LEU A 186 7.41 -5.60 6.75
C LEU A 186 6.77 -6.34 5.56
N LEU A 187 6.49 -5.62 4.46
CA LEU A 187 5.94 -6.24 3.25
C LEU A 187 6.93 -7.20 2.59
N VAL A 188 8.21 -6.81 2.51
CA VAL A 188 9.26 -7.62 1.86
C VAL A 188 9.61 -8.84 2.70
N GLU A 189 9.71 -8.70 4.01
CA GLU A 189 9.94 -9.82 4.94
C GLU A 189 8.78 -10.82 4.85
N ARG A 190 7.53 -10.35 4.83
CA ARG A 190 6.35 -11.20 4.63
C ARG A 190 6.37 -11.93 3.27
N GLN A 191 6.81 -11.27 2.21
CA GLN A 191 6.97 -11.92 0.91
C GLN A 191 7.99 -13.06 0.98
N ARG A 192 9.10 -12.85 1.68
CA ARG A 192 10.14 -13.88 1.87
C ARG A 192 9.65 -15.06 2.70
N GLU A 193 8.85 -14.81 3.75
CA GLU A 193 8.18 -15.85 4.51
C GLU A 193 7.26 -16.70 3.62
N ILE A 194 6.47 -16.05 2.74
CA ILE A 194 5.59 -16.72 1.79
C ILE A 194 6.40 -17.56 0.80
N ASP A 195 7.47 -17.00 0.23
CA ASP A 195 8.32 -17.67 -0.77
C ASP A 195 9.09 -18.86 -0.18
N ALA A 196 9.44 -18.79 1.11
CA ALA A 196 10.14 -19.86 1.83
C ALA A 196 9.20 -20.97 2.33
N PHE A 197 7.89 -20.70 2.40
CA PHE A 197 6.93 -21.64 2.93
C PHE A 197 6.75 -22.85 2.00
N LYS A 198 6.80 -24.05 2.60
CA LYS A 198 6.53 -25.31 1.90
C LYS A 198 5.22 -25.89 2.42
N PRO A 199 4.19 -26.01 1.58
CA PRO A 199 2.93 -26.60 2.01
C PRO A 199 3.12 -28.11 2.29
N GLU A 200 2.54 -28.57 3.40
CA GLU A 200 2.46 -29.96 3.77
C GLU A 200 1.03 -30.44 3.63
N THR A 201 0.85 -31.64 3.06
CA THR A 201 -0.46 -32.25 2.89
C THR A 201 -0.87 -32.95 4.18
N TYR A 202 -2.12 -32.77 4.59
CA TYR A 202 -2.73 -33.47 5.70
C TYR A 202 -4.20 -33.79 5.40
N TYR A 203 -4.81 -34.70 6.16
CA TYR A 203 -6.18 -35.11 5.95
C TYR A 203 -7.04 -34.79 7.18
N LEU A 204 -8.13 -34.05 6.95
CA LEU A 204 -9.15 -33.81 7.96
C LEU A 204 -10.19 -34.93 7.89
N MET A 205 -10.23 -35.74 8.94
CA MET A 205 -11.19 -36.80 9.08
C MET A 205 -12.46 -36.30 9.76
N GLY A 206 -13.61 -36.81 9.35
CA GLY A 206 -14.89 -36.41 9.94
C GLY A 206 -16.00 -37.41 9.63
N VAL A 207 -17.17 -37.12 10.13
CA VAL A 207 -18.39 -37.89 9.88
C VAL A 207 -19.57 -36.97 9.73
N GLU A 208 -20.40 -37.25 8.75
CA GLU A 208 -21.75 -36.70 8.62
C GLU A 208 -22.71 -37.58 9.43
N ALA A 209 -23.15 -37.06 10.57
CA ALA A 209 -23.97 -37.78 11.54
C ALA A 209 -25.43 -37.31 11.49
N ALA A 210 -26.34 -38.23 11.80
CA ALA A 210 -27.76 -37.94 11.93
C ALA A 210 -28.37 -38.75 13.07
N GLN A 211 -29.46 -38.26 13.65
CA GLN A 211 -30.32 -39.07 14.51
C GLN A 211 -31.07 -40.14 13.66
N PRO A 212 -31.32 -41.34 14.18
CA PRO A 212 -32.04 -42.38 13.43
C PRO A 212 -33.36 -41.87 12.87
N GLY A 213 -33.56 -42.03 11.55
CA GLY A 213 -34.75 -41.58 10.86
C GLY A 213 -34.88 -40.07 10.62
N ALA A 214 -33.92 -39.24 11.09
CA ALA A 214 -33.93 -37.80 10.85
C ALA A 214 -33.33 -37.44 9.47
N GLY A 215 -33.91 -36.45 8.81
CA GLY A 215 -33.38 -35.90 7.54
C GLY A 215 -32.28 -34.88 7.70
N GLU A 216 -32.17 -34.28 8.89
CA GLU A 216 -31.13 -33.29 9.18
C GLU A 216 -29.83 -33.99 9.58
N THR A 217 -28.70 -33.55 8.99
CA THR A 217 -27.37 -34.03 9.27
C THR A 217 -26.48 -32.90 9.84
N PHE A 218 -25.45 -33.27 10.57
CA PHE A 218 -24.39 -32.38 10.99
C PHE A 218 -23.02 -33.04 10.85
N VAL A 219 -21.98 -32.25 10.64
CA VAL A 219 -20.61 -32.76 10.48
C VAL A 219 -19.87 -32.70 11.80
N ALA A 220 -19.35 -33.85 12.24
CA ALA A 220 -18.43 -33.93 13.37
C ALA A 220 -17.02 -34.26 12.86
N LYS A 221 -16.00 -33.57 13.37
CA LYS A 221 -14.60 -33.76 13.00
C LYS A 221 -13.91 -34.70 13.98
N LEU A 222 -12.98 -35.51 13.50
CA LEU A 222 -12.17 -36.39 14.33
C LEU A 222 -11.30 -35.55 15.28
N ALA A 223 -11.59 -35.60 16.56
CA ALA A 223 -10.90 -34.85 17.62
C ALA A 223 -9.84 -35.68 18.33
N ARG A 224 -10.07 -37.00 18.48
CA ARG A 224 -9.12 -37.93 19.09
C ARG A 224 -9.06 -39.25 18.34
N TYR A 225 -7.87 -39.75 18.22
CA TYR A 225 -7.51 -41.07 17.71
C TYR A 225 -6.63 -41.76 18.77
N ASP A 226 -7.11 -42.81 19.38
CA ASP A 226 -6.45 -43.45 20.55
C ASP A 226 -6.05 -42.44 21.64
N ASP A 227 -7.01 -41.58 22.02
CA ASP A 227 -6.88 -40.53 23.03
C ASP A 227 -5.84 -39.42 22.70
N ARG A 228 -5.27 -39.41 21.49
CA ARG A 228 -4.34 -38.40 21.00
C ARG A 228 -4.99 -37.51 19.92
N LYS A 229 -4.43 -36.32 19.74
CA LYS A 229 -4.82 -35.48 18.59
C LYS A 229 -4.44 -36.22 17.30
N PRO A 230 -5.38 -36.36 16.33
CA PRO A 230 -5.10 -37.05 15.09
C PRO A 230 -4.10 -36.25 14.23
N GLU A 231 -3.05 -36.95 13.75
CA GLU A 231 -2.08 -36.42 12.79
C GLU A 231 -2.11 -37.33 11.55
N VAL A 232 -2.97 -37.02 10.59
CA VAL A 232 -3.16 -37.81 9.37
C VAL A 232 -2.42 -37.14 8.22
N SER A 233 -1.15 -37.50 8.03
CA SER A 233 -0.25 -36.83 7.05
C SER A 233 -0.16 -37.56 5.70
N SER A 234 -0.83 -38.71 5.54
CA SER A 234 -0.78 -39.45 4.28
C SER A 234 -2.14 -40.01 3.87
N ARG A 235 -2.33 -40.18 2.58
CA ARG A 235 -3.53 -40.81 2.00
C ARG A 235 -3.74 -42.22 2.56
N GLN A 236 -2.68 -42.99 2.67
CA GLN A 236 -2.78 -44.37 3.21
C GLN A 236 -3.25 -44.38 4.65
N ALA A 237 -2.80 -43.45 5.48
CA ALA A 237 -3.27 -43.35 6.87
C ALA A 237 -4.76 -42.99 6.94
N ALA A 238 -5.21 -42.06 6.07
CA ALA A 238 -6.62 -41.68 5.95
C ALA A 238 -7.49 -42.87 5.47
N ASP A 239 -7.05 -43.58 4.44
CA ASP A 239 -7.73 -44.76 3.92
C ASP A 239 -7.83 -45.91 4.95
N ASN A 240 -6.79 -46.13 5.75
CA ASN A 240 -6.81 -47.11 6.84
C ASN A 240 -7.85 -46.76 7.92
N ILE A 241 -7.96 -45.48 8.29
CA ILE A 241 -8.99 -44.98 9.21
C ILE A 241 -10.38 -45.21 8.63
N LEU A 242 -10.61 -44.90 7.37
CA LEU A 242 -11.89 -45.12 6.70
C LEU A 242 -12.27 -46.60 6.63
N LEU A 243 -11.31 -47.50 6.39
CA LEU A 243 -11.52 -48.93 6.37
C LEU A 243 -11.93 -49.49 7.76
N ASP A 244 -11.28 -49.02 8.82
CA ASP A 244 -11.61 -49.39 10.20
C ASP A 244 -13.01 -48.90 10.58
N LEU A 245 -13.35 -47.65 10.19
CA LEU A 245 -14.65 -47.02 10.45
C LEU A 245 -15.81 -47.59 9.58
N ALA A 246 -15.51 -48.29 8.51
CA ALA A 246 -16.52 -48.80 7.60
C ALA A 246 -17.55 -49.71 8.35
N GLY A 247 -18.85 -49.33 8.28
CA GLY A 247 -19.92 -49.98 8.99
C GLY A 247 -20.03 -49.74 10.48
N ALA A 248 -19.20 -48.81 11.03
CA ALA A 248 -19.33 -48.36 12.42
C ALA A 248 -20.56 -47.42 12.56
N GLY A 249 -21.28 -47.57 13.67
CA GLY A 249 -22.26 -46.62 14.17
C GLY A 249 -21.57 -45.54 15.03
N LEU A 250 -22.36 -44.62 15.52
CA LEU A 250 -21.95 -43.61 16.45
C LEU A 250 -22.79 -43.62 17.71
N GLU A 251 -22.17 -43.27 18.84
CA GLU A 251 -22.88 -43.08 20.11
C GLU A 251 -22.43 -41.73 20.70
N VAL A 252 -23.35 -41.01 21.30
CA VAL A 252 -23.06 -39.75 21.98
C VAL A 252 -22.30 -40.07 23.27
N ALA A 253 -21.01 -39.83 23.33
CA ALA A 253 -20.18 -40.08 24.48
C ALA A 253 -20.28 -38.97 25.54
N GLU A 254 -20.45 -37.73 25.11
CA GLU A 254 -20.51 -36.58 26.01
C GLU A 254 -21.25 -35.42 25.36
N VAL A 255 -22.03 -34.68 26.14
CA VAL A 255 -22.66 -33.41 25.78
C VAL A 255 -22.26 -32.37 26.81
N LYS A 256 -21.54 -31.36 26.36
CA LYS A 256 -21.12 -30.21 27.15
C LYS A 256 -21.83 -28.95 26.71
N ALA A 257 -22.37 -28.20 27.69
CA ALA A 257 -22.90 -26.83 27.46
C ALA A 257 -22.08 -25.86 28.28
N GLN A 258 -21.39 -24.93 27.62
CA GLN A 258 -20.54 -23.96 28.28
C GLN A 258 -21.06 -22.55 28.02
N PRO A 259 -21.50 -21.82 29.04
CA PRO A 259 -21.86 -20.41 28.88
C PRO A 259 -20.60 -19.58 28.57
N LYS A 260 -20.70 -18.73 27.54
CA LYS A 260 -19.66 -17.79 27.18
C LYS A 260 -20.22 -16.37 27.11
N THR A 261 -19.47 -15.42 27.64
CA THR A 261 -19.76 -14.00 27.49
C THR A 261 -18.92 -13.44 26.35
N ARG A 262 -19.58 -12.75 25.41
CA ARG A 262 -18.92 -11.99 24.35
C ARG A 262 -18.98 -10.53 24.69
N HIS A 263 -17.82 -9.92 24.88
CA HIS A 263 -17.71 -8.50 25.18
C HIS A 263 -17.81 -7.63 23.91
N ALA A 264 -18.41 -6.47 24.04
CA ALA A 264 -18.40 -5.47 22.99
C ALA A 264 -16.98 -4.95 22.76
N LEU A 265 -16.67 -4.69 21.50
CA LEU A 265 -15.40 -4.07 21.16
C LEU A 265 -15.42 -2.57 21.48
N PRO A 266 -14.27 -1.95 21.82
CA PRO A 266 -14.20 -0.52 22.10
C PRO A 266 -14.64 0.34 20.90
N PRO A 267 -15.00 1.62 21.12
CA PRO A 267 -15.19 2.57 20.05
C PRO A 267 -13.96 2.66 19.16
N PHE A 268 -14.10 3.23 17.96
CA PHE A 268 -13.01 3.28 17.01
C PHE A 268 -11.90 4.27 17.41
N THR A 269 -10.66 3.80 17.22
CA THR A 269 -9.48 4.63 16.98
C THR A 269 -9.30 4.83 15.47
N THR A 270 -8.37 5.69 15.06
CA THR A 270 -8.03 5.86 13.63
C THR A 270 -7.66 4.53 12.97
N SER A 271 -6.82 3.74 13.62
CA SER A 271 -6.34 2.45 13.11
C SER A 271 -7.49 1.45 12.98
N THR A 272 -8.26 1.25 14.04
CA THR A 272 -9.38 0.28 14.04
C THR A 272 -10.50 0.68 13.10
N LEU A 273 -10.75 2.01 12.89
CA LEU A 273 -11.68 2.50 11.88
C LEU A 273 -11.21 2.14 10.47
N GLN A 274 -9.93 2.37 10.15
CA GLN A 274 -9.37 2.05 8.83
C GLN A 274 -9.42 0.53 8.57
N GLN A 275 -9.12 -0.28 9.57
CA GLN A 275 -9.21 -1.74 9.49
C GLN A 275 -10.65 -2.20 9.22
N ALA A 276 -11.61 -1.73 9.99
CA ALA A 276 -13.02 -2.09 9.85
C ALA A 276 -13.61 -1.60 8.52
N ALA A 277 -13.32 -0.36 8.11
CA ALA A 277 -13.78 0.18 6.83
C ALA A 277 -13.20 -0.59 5.63
N SER A 278 -11.94 -1.04 5.72
CA SER A 278 -11.32 -1.87 4.70
C SER A 278 -11.97 -3.26 4.61
N SER A 279 -12.21 -3.90 5.75
CA SER A 279 -12.77 -5.26 5.83
C SER A 279 -14.24 -5.29 5.43
N VAL A 280 -15.06 -4.37 6.00
CA VAL A 280 -16.53 -4.38 5.87
C VAL A 280 -16.99 -3.64 4.61
N LEU A 281 -16.41 -2.45 4.35
CA LEU A 281 -16.85 -1.57 3.27
C LEU A 281 -15.97 -1.65 2.03
N GLY A 282 -14.79 -2.26 2.12
CA GLY A 282 -13.80 -2.31 1.04
C GLY A 282 -13.20 -0.93 0.72
N PHE A 283 -13.18 -0.01 1.70
CA PHE A 283 -12.60 1.32 1.54
C PHE A 283 -11.09 1.27 1.80
N SER A 284 -10.31 1.95 0.98
CA SER A 284 -8.89 2.15 1.27
C SER A 284 -8.70 3.09 2.48
N PRO A 285 -7.58 3.00 3.22
CA PRO A 285 -7.30 3.89 4.34
C PRO A 285 -7.39 5.37 3.96
N GLY A 286 -6.84 5.75 2.81
CA GLY A 286 -6.92 7.12 2.30
C GLY A 286 -8.36 7.58 2.04
N LYS A 287 -9.20 6.71 1.46
CA LYS A 287 -10.63 7.00 1.26
C LYS A 287 -11.35 7.12 2.61
N THR A 288 -11.09 6.20 3.54
CA THR A 288 -11.67 6.22 4.88
C THR A 288 -11.36 7.53 5.61
N MET A 289 -10.09 7.95 5.61
CA MET A 289 -9.70 9.20 6.27
C MET A 289 -10.29 10.44 5.61
N LYS A 290 -10.41 10.47 4.27
CA LYS A 290 -11.05 11.57 3.56
C LYS A 290 -12.54 11.70 3.93
N LEU A 291 -13.26 10.58 4.01
CA LEU A 291 -14.67 10.57 4.41
C LEU A 291 -14.84 10.93 5.90
N ALA A 292 -13.97 10.40 6.77
CA ALA A 292 -14.00 10.73 8.20
C ALA A 292 -13.71 12.23 8.45
N GLN A 293 -12.75 12.82 7.70
CA GLN A 293 -12.48 14.25 7.70
C GLN A 293 -13.73 15.05 7.33
N SER A 294 -14.44 14.66 6.28
CA SER A 294 -15.66 15.30 5.85
C SER A 294 -16.76 15.21 6.92
N LEU A 295 -16.97 14.02 7.51
CA LEU A 295 -17.94 13.82 8.59
C LEU A 295 -17.63 14.69 9.83
N TYR A 296 -16.35 14.79 10.20
CA TYR A 296 -15.90 15.66 11.29
C TYR A 296 -16.15 17.15 10.98
N GLU A 297 -15.76 17.61 9.80
CA GLU A 297 -15.94 19.01 9.38
C GLU A 297 -17.41 19.43 9.30
N HIS A 298 -18.32 18.48 9.06
CA HIS A 298 -19.76 18.67 9.11
C HIS A 298 -20.37 18.45 10.50
N GLY A 299 -19.53 18.20 11.52
CA GLY A 299 -19.97 18.01 12.89
C GLY A 299 -20.75 16.72 13.13
N ARG A 300 -20.51 15.66 12.34
CA ARG A 300 -21.21 14.37 12.45
C ARG A 300 -20.49 13.37 13.37
N ILE A 301 -19.17 13.46 13.43
CA ILE A 301 -18.34 12.61 14.30
C ILE A 301 -17.33 13.47 15.07
N THR A 302 -16.76 12.90 16.12
CA THR A 302 -15.61 13.43 16.83
C THR A 302 -14.35 13.41 15.95
N TYR A 303 -13.29 14.05 16.40
CA TYR A 303 -12.02 14.12 15.69
C TYR A 303 -11.50 12.72 15.32
N MET A 304 -11.15 12.51 14.05
CA MET A 304 -10.88 11.20 13.49
C MET A 304 -9.42 10.73 13.60
N ARG A 305 -8.50 11.60 14.03
CA ARG A 305 -7.10 11.22 14.26
C ARG A 305 -6.87 11.04 15.75
N THR A 306 -7.17 9.87 16.25
CA THR A 306 -7.05 9.52 17.67
C THR A 306 -6.63 8.06 17.84
N ASP A 307 -5.86 7.79 18.85
CA ASP A 307 -5.52 6.48 19.36
C ASP A 307 -6.28 6.14 20.66
N SER A 308 -7.07 7.08 21.15
CA SER A 308 -7.88 6.94 22.36
C SER A 308 -9.18 6.20 22.10
N VAL A 309 -9.61 5.41 23.07
CA VAL A 309 -10.93 4.76 23.15
C VAL A 309 -11.84 5.41 24.21
N ASN A 310 -11.41 6.52 24.80
CA ASN A 310 -12.18 7.22 25.84
C ASN A 310 -13.46 7.82 25.25
N VAL A 311 -14.50 7.85 26.07
CA VAL A 311 -15.81 8.44 25.76
C VAL A 311 -16.17 9.39 26.87
N SER A 312 -16.60 10.63 26.53
CA SER A 312 -17.04 11.61 27.52
C SER A 312 -18.29 11.13 28.25
N ASP A 313 -18.48 11.61 29.47
CA ASP A 313 -19.66 11.29 30.29
C ASP A 313 -20.96 11.66 29.60
N LEU A 314 -21.02 12.84 28.97
CA LEU A 314 -22.17 13.29 28.20
C LEU A 314 -22.55 12.32 27.06
N ALA A 315 -21.55 11.84 26.33
CA ALA A 315 -21.79 10.89 25.24
C ALA A 315 -22.23 9.52 25.78
N ARG A 316 -21.74 9.09 26.94
CA ARG A 316 -22.18 7.85 27.61
C ARG A 316 -23.62 7.96 28.10
N GLU A 317 -23.99 9.07 28.72
CA GLU A 317 -25.35 9.30 29.15
C GLU A 317 -26.35 9.36 28.00
N ALA A 318 -25.99 10.04 26.91
CA ALA A 318 -26.81 10.07 25.70
C ALA A 318 -26.96 8.66 25.08
N ALA A 319 -25.87 7.88 24.99
CA ALA A 319 -25.93 6.50 24.51
C ALA A 319 -26.77 5.60 25.42
N LYS A 320 -26.70 5.78 26.77
CA LYS A 320 -27.54 5.07 27.73
C LYS A 320 -29.00 5.33 27.46
N ALA A 321 -29.41 6.60 27.42
CA ALA A 321 -30.81 6.98 27.17
C ALA A 321 -31.34 6.42 25.85
N PHE A 322 -30.52 6.46 24.79
CA PHE A 322 -30.85 5.88 23.49
C PHE A 322 -31.05 4.36 23.60
N ILE A 323 -30.07 3.62 24.18
CA ILE A 323 -30.12 2.16 24.29
C ILE A 323 -31.34 1.71 25.11
N GLU A 324 -31.58 2.32 26.27
CA GLU A 324 -32.72 1.98 27.13
C GLU A 324 -34.05 2.18 26.43
N ARG A 325 -34.20 3.26 25.66
CA ARG A 325 -35.41 3.57 24.90
C ARG A 325 -35.64 2.64 23.71
N GLU A 326 -34.62 2.40 22.89
CA GLU A 326 -34.76 1.69 21.61
C GLU A 326 -34.59 0.16 21.73
N CYS A 327 -33.84 -0.30 22.73
CA CYS A 327 -33.53 -1.72 22.91
C CYS A 327 -34.14 -2.29 24.18
N GLY A 328 -34.31 -1.47 25.21
CA GLY A 328 -34.78 -1.85 26.56
C GLY A 328 -33.67 -1.75 27.62
N ALA A 329 -34.05 -1.58 28.88
CA ALA A 329 -33.13 -1.35 29.97
C ALA A 329 -32.12 -2.49 30.21
N ASN A 330 -32.45 -3.72 29.88
CA ASN A 330 -31.56 -4.88 29.99
C ASN A 330 -30.40 -4.89 28.96
N TYR A 331 -30.47 -4.04 27.91
CA TYR A 331 -29.42 -3.88 26.92
C TYR A 331 -28.34 -2.86 27.30
N TYR A 332 -28.55 -2.11 28.39
CA TYR A 332 -27.51 -1.29 29.00
C TYR A 332 -26.88 -2.03 30.19
N PRO A 333 -25.53 -2.10 30.30
CA PRO A 333 -24.87 -2.87 31.35
C PRO A 333 -25.07 -2.18 32.71
N ALA A 334 -25.19 -2.96 33.79
CA ALA A 334 -25.33 -2.44 35.16
C ALA A 334 -24.16 -1.53 35.58
N LYS A 335 -22.97 -1.76 35.05
CA LYS A 335 -21.81 -0.88 35.15
C LYS A 335 -21.43 -0.43 33.77
N PRO A 336 -21.25 0.89 33.51
CA PRO A 336 -20.84 1.38 32.21
C PRO A 336 -19.58 0.69 31.71
N ASN A 337 -19.54 0.36 30.41
CA ASN A 337 -18.34 -0.16 29.77
C ASN A 337 -17.26 0.92 29.72
N ILE A 338 -16.12 0.66 30.35
CA ILE A 338 -14.95 1.52 30.34
C ILE A 338 -13.82 0.76 29.66
N PHE A 339 -13.34 1.29 28.55
CA PHE A 339 -12.22 0.73 27.82
C PHE A 339 -10.93 1.46 28.20
N LYS A 340 -9.87 0.70 28.42
CA LYS A 340 -8.56 1.28 28.69
C LYS A 340 -7.88 1.60 27.36
N SER A 341 -7.49 2.85 27.19
CA SER A 341 -6.55 3.24 26.14
C SER A 341 -5.17 2.61 26.41
N LYS A 342 -4.35 2.48 25.36
CA LYS A 342 -2.94 2.10 25.55
C LYS A 342 -2.26 3.09 26.50
N ALA A 343 -1.22 2.64 27.23
CA ALA A 343 -0.52 3.50 28.19
C ALA A 343 0.04 4.80 27.54
N ASP A 344 0.39 4.70 26.28
CA ASP A 344 0.97 5.81 25.48
C ASP A 344 -0.09 6.60 24.69
N ALA A 345 -1.41 6.35 24.91
CA ALA A 345 -2.44 7.10 24.22
C ALA A 345 -2.59 8.49 24.85
N GLN A 346 -2.67 9.53 24.01
CA GLN A 346 -2.86 10.92 24.44
C GLN A 346 -4.16 11.04 25.25
N GLY A 347 -4.05 11.19 26.57
CA GLY A 347 -5.15 11.10 27.52
C GLY A 347 -6.28 12.14 27.34
N ALA A 348 -6.02 13.21 26.59
CA ALA A 348 -7.00 14.27 26.31
C ALA A 348 -7.91 13.98 25.09
N HIS A 349 -7.64 12.91 24.33
CA HIS A 349 -8.40 12.60 23.12
C HIS A 349 -9.59 11.69 23.41
N GLU A 350 -10.68 11.88 22.67
CA GLU A 350 -11.82 10.95 22.63
C GLU A 350 -11.71 9.97 21.48
N ALA A 351 -12.45 8.87 21.59
CA ALA A 351 -12.66 7.90 20.50
C ALA A 351 -13.44 8.53 19.33
N ILE A 352 -13.37 7.90 18.18
CA ILE A 352 -14.20 8.25 17.01
C ILE A 352 -15.63 7.76 17.26
N ARG A 353 -16.56 8.69 17.43
CA ARG A 353 -17.98 8.43 17.70
C ARG A 353 -18.88 9.45 17.00
N PRO A 354 -20.19 9.17 16.83
CA PRO A 354 -21.14 10.20 16.42
C PRO A 354 -21.19 11.30 17.48
N THR A 355 -21.37 12.53 17.05
CA THR A 355 -21.58 13.68 17.94
C THR A 355 -22.97 13.67 18.59
N GLU A 356 -23.95 13.16 17.84
CA GLU A 356 -25.36 13.00 18.26
C GLU A 356 -25.80 11.55 18.02
N VAL A 357 -25.95 10.76 19.08
CA VAL A 357 -26.36 9.34 18.97
C VAL A 357 -27.77 9.20 18.42
N GLU A 358 -28.63 10.18 18.65
CA GLU A 358 -30.01 10.25 18.16
C GLU A 358 -30.09 10.36 16.63
N LEU A 359 -29.07 10.91 15.99
CA LEU A 359 -28.98 10.95 14.56
C LEU A 359 -28.57 9.57 14.03
N THR A 360 -29.56 8.70 13.89
CA THR A 360 -29.33 7.35 13.35
C THR A 360 -28.91 7.40 11.87
N PRO A 361 -28.25 6.37 11.33
CA PRO A 361 -27.88 6.33 9.93
C PRO A 361 -29.05 6.49 8.95
N HIS A 362 -30.28 6.11 9.36
CA HIS A 362 -31.47 6.29 8.53
C HIS A 362 -31.96 7.74 8.45
N GLY A 363 -31.68 8.56 9.48
CA GLY A 363 -32.07 9.96 9.52
C GLY A 363 -30.97 10.91 9.06
N ALA A 364 -29.76 10.42 8.76
CA ALA A 364 -28.63 11.25 8.38
C ALA A 364 -28.68 11.60 6.89
N ASP A 365 -28.72 12.91 6.57
CA ASP A 365 -28.59 13.41 5.20
C ASP A 365 -27.09 13.50 4.85
N LEU A 366 -26.55 12.43 4.27
CA LEU A 366 -25.15 12.24 3.93
C LEU A 366 -25.01 11.60 2.56
N ASP A 367 -23.88 11.87 1.90
CA ASP A 367 -23.54 11.14 0.67
C ASP A 367 -23.46 9.62 0.91
N PRO A 368 -23.79 8.77 -0.09
CA PRO A 368 -23.84 7.32 0.10
C PRO A 368 -22.57 6.68 0.65
N ALA A 369 -21.39 7.25 0.37
CA ALA A 369 -20.13 6.74 0.90
C ALA A 369 -19.89 7.21 2.34
N GLU A 370 -20.25 8.44 2.67
CA GLU A 370 -20.20 8.98 4.03
C GLU A 370 -21.20 8.27 4.93
N LEU A 371 -22.40 8.02 4.44
CA LEU A 371 -23.44 7.28 5.17
C LEU A 371 -22.98 5.87 5.56
N LYS A 372 -22.32 5.14 4.68
CA LYS A 372 -21.77 3.82 5.01
C LYS A 372 -20.70 3.89 6.11
N LEU A 373 -19.83 4.89 6.05
CA LEU A 373 -18.80 5.07 7.07
C LEU A 373 -19.42 5.52 8.39
N TYR A 374 -20.39 6.43 8.34
CA TYR A 374 -21.14 6.89 9.50
C TYR A 374 -21.91 5.73 10.17
N ASP A 375 -22.60 4.89 9.41
CA ASP A 375 -23.30 3.70 9.93
C ASP A 375 -22.33 2.75 10.66
N LEU A 376 -21.13 2.54 10.10
CA LEU A 376 -20.10 1.73 10.74
C LEU A 376 -19.64 2.32 12.06
N ILE A 377 -19.39 3.64 12.12
CA ILE A 377 -18.97 4.36 13.32
C ILE A 377 -20.09 4.37 14.36
N TRP A 378 -21.30 4.71 13.96
CA TRP A 378 -22.46 4.78 14.82
C TRP A 378 -22.78 3.43 15.50
N ARG A 379 -22.85 2.35 14.70
CA ARG A 379 -23.08 1.00 15.23
C ARG A 379 -22.02 0.57 16.21
N ARG A 380 -20.76 0.81 15.89
CA ARG A 380 -19.64 0.46 16.76
C ARG A 380 -19.71 1.21 18.09
N PHE A 381 -20.02 2.51 18.06
CA PHE A 381 -20.15 3.32 19.25
C PHE A 381 -21.31 2.85 20.13
N VAL A 382 -22.51 2.71 19.57
CA VAL A 382 -23.68 2.24 20.35
C VAL A 382 -23.41 0.85 20.92
N ALA A 383 -22.94 -0.09 20.10
CA ALA A 383 -22.60 -1.44 20.54
C ALA A 383 -21.58 -1.46 21.68
N SER A 384 -20.59 -0.56 21.66
CA SER A 384 -19.56 -0.46 22.70
C SER A 384 -20.15 -0.06 24.06
N GLN A 385 -21.30 0.61 24.09
CA GLN A 385 -21.98 1.04 25.30
C GLN A 385 -23.08 0.07 25.78
N MET A 386 -23.32 -1.01 25.01
CA MET A 386 -24.35 -2.02 25.30
C MET A 386 -23.84 -3.14 26.20
N ALA A 387 -24.79 -3.88 26.79
CA ALA A 387 -24.52 -5.08 27.55
C ALA A 387 -23.90 -6.18 26.68
N ASP A 388 -23.06 -7.00 27.29
CA ASP A 388 -22.43 -8.15 26.66
C ASP A 388 -23.45 -9.14 26.11
N ALA A 389 -23.11 -9.81 25.03
CA ALA A 389 -23.88 -10.93 24.54
C ALA A 389 -23.55 -12.18 25.36
N LYS A 390 -24.59 -12.94 25.69
CA LYS A 390 -24.47 -14.25 26.36
C LYS A 390 -24.77 -15.35 25.35
N THR A 391 -23.89 -16.29 25.29
CA THR A 391 -23.98 -17.43 24.36
C THR A 391 -23.68 -18.73 25.11
N THR A 392 -24.29 -19.80 24.68
CA THR A 392 -23.95 -21.14 25.17
C THR A 392 -23.34 -21.94 24.02
N VAL A 393 -22.08 -22.35 24.18
CA VAL A 393 -21.43 -23.27 23.25
C VAL A 393 -21.77 -24.68 23.66
N ARG A 394 -22.59 -25.36 22.82
CA ARG A 394 -22.86 -26.79 22.96
C ARG A 394 -21.83 -27.56 22.17
N THR A 395 -21.13 -28.49 22.81
CA THR A 395 -20.19 -29.42 22.18
C THR A 395 -20.64 -30.83 22.42
N VAL A 396 -20.74 -31.60 21.37
CA VAL A 396 -21.04 -33.03 21.43
C VAL A 396 -19.81 -33.81 21.03
N SER A 397 -19.49 -34.84 21.83
CA SER A 397 -18.45 -35.84 21.51
C SER A 397 -19.13 -37.16 21.16
N LEU A 398 -18.79 -37.68 19.99
CA LEU A 398 -19.33 -38.92 19.42
C LEU A 398 -18.20 -39.93 19.38
N LYS A 399 -18.47 -41.13 19.89
CA LYS A 399 -17.55 -42.26 19.70
C LYS A 399 -18.03 -43.18 18.60
N ALA A 400 -17.13 -43.67 17.78
CA ALA A 400 -17.43 -44.71 16.84
C ALA A 400 -17.64 -46.04 17.58
N VAL A 401 -18.63 -46.81 17.20
CA VAL A 401 -19.04 -48.08 17.82
C VAL A 401 -19.15 -49.17 16.78
N LYS A 402 -18.28 -50.20 16.92
CA LYS A 402 -18.34 -51.41 16.10
C LYS A 402 -17.53 -52.50 16.84
N PRO A 403 -18.00 -53.77 16.89
CA PRO A 403 -17.28 -54.82 17.61
C PRO A 403 -15.84 -55.09 17.17
N THR A 404 -15.54 -54.75 15.91
CA THR A 404 -14.23 -55.00 15.25
C THR A 404 -13.38 -53.75 15.05
N LEU A 405 -13.63 -52.65 15.78
CA LEU A 405 -12.76 -51.45 15.71
C LEU A 405 -11.39 -51.77 16.28
N ALA A 406 -10.36 -51.46 15.48
CA ALA A 406 -8.98 -51.62 15.92
C ALA A 406 -8.52 -50.45 16.82
N HIS A 407 -9.17 -49.29 16.69
CA HIS A 407 -8.80 -48.06 17.35
C HIS A 407 -9.98 -47.31 17.95
N ASN A 408 -9.70 -46.39 18.88
CA ASN A 408 -10.70 -45.56 19.51
C ASN A 408 -10.82 -44.22 18.73
N TYR A 409 -12.00 -43.92 18.21
CA TYR A 409 -12.28 -42.72 17.45
C TYR A 409 -13.32 -41.86 18.16
N VAL A 410 -12.92 -40.60 18.45
CA VAL A 410 -13.84 -39.60 19.04
C VAL A 410 -13.95 -38.41 18.09
N PHE A 411 -15.17 -38.14 17.66
CA PHE A 411 -15.51 -36.99 16.80
C PHE A 411 -16.19 -35.93 17.64
N THR A 412 -15.96 -34.66 17.29
CA THR A 412 -16.60 -33.53 17.96
C THR A 412 -17.31 -32.60 16.96
N ALA A 413 -18.45 -32.09 17.40
CA ALA A 413 -19.13 -30.99 16.74
C ALA A 413 -19.59 -29.99 17.81
N SER A 414 -19.54 -28.72 17.49
CA SER A 414 -20.02 -27.67 18.40
C SER A 414 -20.96 -26.71 17.68
N ALA A 415 -21.90 -26.13 18.43
CA ALA A 415 -22.75 -25.05 17.96
C ALA A 415 -22.88 -23.98 19.05
N THR A 416 -23.00 -22.74 18.62
CA THR A 416 -23.15 -21.61 19.51
C THR A 416 -24.59 -21.10 19.44
N ASP A 417 -25.30 -21.24 20.55
CA ASP A 417 -26.63 -20.69 20.73
C ASP A 417 -26.53 -19.30 21.38
N VAL A 418 -27.36 -18.36 20.96
CA VAL A 418 -27.41 -17.00 21.55
C VAL A 418 -28.52 -16.95 22.56
N ASP A 419 -28.14 -16.86 23.85
CA ASP A 419 -29.09 -16.77 24.96
C ASP A 419 -29.59 -15.33 25.15
N PHE A 420 -28.69 -14.37 24.95
CA PHE A 420 -28.97 -12.93 24.96
C PHE A 420 -28.06 -12.24 23.95
N ASP A 421 -28.68 -11.56 22.97
CA ASP A 421 -27.95 -10.96 21.86
C ASP A 421 -27.13 -9.73 22.24
N GLY A 422 -27.48 -9.00 23.32
CA GLY A 422 -26.73 -7.88 23.80
C GLY A 422 -26.35 -6.90 22.68
N PHE A 423 -25.06 -6.51 22.61
CA PHE A 423 -24.54 -5.61 21.59
C PHE A 423 -24.66 -6.13 20.14
N LEU A 424 -24.80 -7.44 19.94
CA LEU A 424 -24.94 -8.03 18.60
C LEU A 424 -26.21 -7.55 17.88
N ARG A 425 -27.25 -7.14 18.64
CA ARG A 425 -28.50 -6.57 18.12
C ARG A 425 -28.25 -5.39 17.18
N ILE A 426 -27.33 -4.50 17.54
CA ILE A 426 -26.97 -3.31 16.74
C ILE A 426 -25.95 -3.65 15.66
N MET A 427 -24.98 -4.51 15.96
CA MET A 427 -23.86 -4.79 15.06
C MET A 427 -24.25 -5.61 13.82
N LYS A 428 -25.39 -6.34 13.84
CA LYS A 428 -25.81 -7.27 12.77
C LYS A 428 -24.70 -8.24 12.35
N LEU A 429 -23.81 -8.58 13.30
CA LEU A 429 -22.69 -9.47 13.03
C LEU A 429 -23.15 -10.93 12.99
N SER A 430 -22.62 -11.69 12.06
CA SER A 430 -22.66 -13.16 12.12
C SER A 430 -22.01 -13.63 13.41
N ILE A 431 -22.60 -14.67 14.04
CA ILE A 431 -22.06 -15.29 15.27
C ILE A 431 -20.67 -15.87 15.03
N LYS A 432 -20.36 -16.27 13.80
CA LYS A 432 -19.05 -16.84 13.44
C LYS A 432 -17.95 -15.75 13.50
N PRO A 433 -16.91 -15.96 14.30
CA PRO A 433 -15.74 -15.10 14.29
C PRO A 433 -15.04 -15.24 12.93
N ARG A 434 -15.06 -14.20 12.10
CA ARG A 434 -14.19 -14.15 10.92
C ARG A 434 -12.79 -13.72 11.37
N LYS A 435 -11.78 -14.49 11.02
CA LYS A 435 -10.38 -14.01 11.10
C LYS A 435 -10.28 -12.70 10.32
N ALA A 436 -9.41 -11.79 10.79
CA ALA A 436 -9.24 -10.45 10.21
C ALA A 436 -8.99 -10.45 8.69
N ASP A 437 -8.49 -11.56 8.14
CA ASP A 437 -8.18 -11.76 6.72
C ASP A 437 -9.27 -12.44 5.89
N GLY A 438 -10.44 -12.76 6.50
CA GLY A 438 -11.58 -13.35 5.78
C GLY A 438 -11.41 -14.83 5.43
N GLU A 439 -10.43 -15.51 6.01
CA GLU A 439 -10.24 -16.95 5.87
C GLU A 439 -11.17 -17.69 6.81
N GLU A 440 -11.88 -18.71 6.30
CA GLU A 440 -12.67 -19.63 7.12
C GLU A 440 -11.73 -20.53 7.92
N ASP A 441 -12.06 -20.79 9.19
CA ASP A 441 -11.31 -21.72 10.02
C ASP A 441 -11.72 -23.15 9.65
N ASP A 442 -10.99 -23.75 8.73
CA ASP A 442 -11.20 -25.12 8.28
C ASP A 442 -11.03 -26.14 9.42
N GLU A 443 -10.36 -25.76 10.51
CA GLU A 443 -10.14 -26.63 11.69
C GLU A 443 -11.25 -26.51 12.75
N SER A 444 -12.15 -25.51 12.63
CA SER A 444 -13.26 -25.38 13.58
C SER A 444 -14.23 -26.56 13.45
N ASP A 445 -14.68 -27.08 14.61
CA ASP A 445 -15.76 -28.09 14.73
C ASP A 445 -17.14 -27.43 14.85
N GLU A 446 -17.24 -26.10 14.64
CA GLU A 446 -18.50 -25.35 14.76
C GLU A 446 -19.42 -25.58 13.56
N VAL A 447 -20.62 -26.08 13.84
CA VAL A 447 -21.70 -26.28 12.87
C VAL A 447 -22.79 -25.22 13.06
N ALA A 448 -23.61 -25.01 12.02
CA ALA A 448 -24.68 -24.00 12.07
C ALA A 448 -25.74 -24.30 13.13
N LYS A 449 -26.00 -25.57 13.36
CA LYS A 449 -27.02 -26.05 14.31
C LYS A 449 -26.67 -27.47 14.77
N LEU A 450 -26.82 -27.76 16.05
CA LEU A 450 -26.78 -29.11 16.60
C LEU A 450 -28.19 -29.50 17.08
N PRO A 451 -28.70 -30.75 16.77
CA PRO A 451 -29.91 -31.24 17.36
C PRO A 451 -29.79 -31.37 18.90
N ALA A 452 -30.89 -31.60 19.56
CA ALA A 452 -30.90 -32.01 20.96
C ALA A 452 -30.44 -33.44 21.05
N LEU A 453 -29.33 -33.71 21.75
CA LEU A 453 -28.73 -35.05 21.89
C LEU A 453 -28.52 -35.36 23.35
N ALA A 454 -28.68 -36.67 23.70
CA ALA A 454 -28.48 -37.22 25.04
C ALA A 454 -27.27 -38.16 25.05
N VAL A 455 -26.56 -38.25 26.19
CA VAL A 455 -25.45 -39.17 26.35
C VAL A 455 -25.97 -40.63 26.24
N GLY A 456 -25.27 -41.46 25.49
CA GLY A 456 -25.68 -42.86 25.19
C GLY A 456 -26.62 -42.96 23.97
N GLU A 457 -27.07 -41.85 23.36
CA GLU A 457 -27.94 -41.86 22.18
C GLU A 457 -27.18 -42.39 20.97
N PRO A 458 -27.75 -43.39 20.26
CA PRO A 458 -27.16 -43.89 19.02
C PRO A 458 -27.43 -42.92 17.87
N LEU A 459 -26.42 -42.75 17.01
CA LEU A 459 -26.50 -41.92 15.79
C LEU A 459 -26.06 -42.73 14.58
N GLU A 460 -26.60 -42.38 13.45
CA GLU A 460 -26.22 -42.94 12.15
C GLU A 460 -25.03 -42.18 11.57
N ALA A 461 -23.98 -42.90 11.20
CA ALA A 461 -22.90 -42.36 10.36
C ALA A 461 -23.36 -42.43 8.89
N ARG A 462 -23.86 -41.34 8.35
CA ARG A 462 -24.31 -41.23 6.96
C ARG A 462 -23.16 -41.33 5.98
N ARG A 463 -22.08 -40.65 6.29
CA ARG A 463 -20.86 -40.61 5.45
C ARG A 463 -19.63 -40.30 6.26
N TRP A 464 -18.60 -41.11 6.10
CA TRP A 464 -17.26 -40.80 6.60
C TRP A 464 -16.58 -39.84 5.64
N ILE A 465 -15.88 -38.83 6.18
CA ILE A 465 -15.25 -37.75 5.45
C ILE A 465 -13.75 -37.86 5.58
N SER A 466 -13.04 -37.72 4.47
CA SER A 466 -11.59 -37.57 4.44
C SER A 466 -11.27 -36.45 3.45
N ASP A 467 -11.03 -35.25 3.94
CA ASP A 467 -10.72 -34.08 3.14
C ASP A 467 -9.21 -33.84 3.09
N GLU A 468 -8.65 -33.93 1.91
CA GLU A 468 -7.25 -33.58 1.67
C GLU A 468 -7.08 -32.06 1.76
N LYS A 469 -6.19 -31.62 2.62
CA LYS A 469 -5.85 -30.21 2.86
C LYS A 469 -4.35 -30.01 2.75
N GLN A 470 -3.96 -28.79 2.54
CA GLN A 470 -2.57 -28.36 2.62
C GLN A 470 -2.42 -27.27 3.66
N THR A 471 -1.32 -27.30 4.41
CA THR A 471 -0.99 -26.20 5.31
C THR A 471 -0.88 -24.91 4.51
N LYS A 472 -1.45 -23.83 5.05
CA LYS A 472 -1.44 -22.52 4.41
C LYS A 472 -0.31 -21.67 4.98
N GLY A 473 0.55 -21.15 4.13
CA GLY A 473 1.58 -20.20 4.53
C GLY A 473 0.99 -18.85 4.98
N PRO A 474 1.83 -17.98 5.53
CA PRO A 474 1.39 -16.65 5.89
C PRO A 474 0.83 -15.91 4.66
N SER A 475 -0.26 -15.18 4.82
CA SER A 475 -0.81 -14.40 3.72
C SER A 475 -0.14 -13.04 3.61
N HIS A 476 -0.12 -12.44 2.41
CA HIS A 476 0.30 -11.06 2.23
C HIS A 476 -0.53 -10.13 3.11
N TYR A 477 0.07 -9.06 3.57
CA TYR A 477 -0.69 -8.01 4.24
C TYR A 477 -1.76 -7.42 3.33
N SER A 478 -2.94 -7.22 3.88
CA SER A 478 -3.89 -6.25 3.34
C SER A 478 -3.51 -4.84 3.81
N GLU A 479 -4.12 -3.80 3.23
CA GLU A 479 -3.91 -2.43 3.75
C GLU A 479 -4.30 -2.35 5.24
N ALA A 480 -5.35 -3.06 5.65
CA ALA A 480 -5.81 -3.12 7.04
C ALA A 480 -4.83 -3.85 7.96
N SER A 481 -4.35 -5.03 7.56
CA SER A 481 -3.43 -5.80 8.40
C SER A 481 -2.03 -5.17 8.47
N LEU A 482 -1.61 -4.43 7.45
CA LEU A 482 -0.37 -3.64 7.54
C LEU A 482 -0.51 -2.48 8.54
N ILE A 483 -1.65 -1.77 8.56
CA ILE A 483 -1.91 -0.73 9.57
C ILE A 483 -1.87 -1.33 10.97
N LYS A 484 -2.53 -2.48 11.16
CA LYS A 484 -2.50 -3.20 12.43
C LYS A 484 -1.08 -3.55 12.86
N ALA A 485 -0.28 -4.11 11.95
CA ALA A 485 1.11 -4.44 12.21
C ALA A 485 1.97 -3.21 12.55
N LEU A 486 1.77 -2.09 11.87
CA LEU A 486 2.46 -0.83 12.17
C LEU A 486 2.09 -0.32 13.58
N GLU A 487 0.79 -0.33 13.92
CA GLU A 487 0.31 0.09 15.23
C GLU A 487 0.82 -0.82 16.36
N GLU A 488 0.78 -2.14 16.18
CA GLU A 488 1.25 -3.12 17.16
C GLU A 488 2.75 -2.99 17.43
N ASN A 489 3.51 -2.57 16.43
CA ASN A 489 4.94 -2.33 16.53
C ASN A 489 5.31 -0.88 16.90
N GLY A 490 4.35 -0.01 17.21
CA GLY A 490 4.60 1.39 17.56
C GLY A 490 5.14 2.26 16.43
N VAL A 491 5.06 1.78 15.17
CA VAL A 491 5.59 2.45 13.98
C VAL A 491 4.54 3.34 13.33
N GLY A 492 4.80 4.65 13.31
CA GLY A 492 3.84 5.63 12.80
C GLY A 492 2.79 6.04 13.84
N ARG A 493 1.91 6.95 13.43
CA ARG A 493 0.83 7.52 14.28
C ARG A 493 -0.43 7.70 13.43
N PRO A 494 -1.60 8.01 14.02
CA PRO A 494 -2.86 8.19 13.29
C PRO A 494 -2.76 9.06 12.03
N SER A 495 -1.93 10.08 12.04
CA SER A 495 -1.70 10.98 10.90
C SER A 495 -0.89 10.35 9.75
N THR A 496 -0.13 9.28 9.98
CA THR A 496 0.84 8.73 9.01
C THR A 496 0.43 7.43 8.34
N TYR A 497 -0.46 6.62 8.93
CA TYR A 497 -0.80 5.29 8.40
C TYR A 497 -1.27 5.31 6.94
N ALA A 498 -2.31 6.08 6.66
CA ALA A 498 -2.86 6.16 5.30
C ALA A 498 -1.86 6.74 4.28
N ALA A 499 -1.11 7.78 4.69
CA ALA A 499 -0.10 8.42 3.85
C ALA A 499 1.07 7.48 3.53
N THR A 500 1.47 6.64 4.48
CA THR A 500 2.52 5.62 4.28
C THR A 500 2.12 4.62 3.22
N ILE A 501 0.93 4.03 3.30
CA ILE A 501 0.43 3.07 2.32
C ILE A 501 0.32 3.70 0.93
N GLU A 502 -0.21 4.91 0.85
CA GLU A 502 -0.32 5.63 -0.42
C GLU A 502 1.06 5.94 -1.02
N THR A 503 2.04 6.26 -0.18
CA THR A 503 3.43 6.48 -0.62
C THR A 503 4.04 5.20 -1.20
N LEU A 504 3.85 4.04 -0.56
CA LEU A 504 4.35 2.76 -1.08
C LEU A 504 3.79 2.46 -2.47
N LYS A 505 2.50 2.75 -2.71
CA LYS A 505 1.85 2.55 -4.01
C LYS A 505 2.31 3.57 -5.04
N THR A 506 2.35 4.85 -4.68
CA THR A 506 2.75 5.95 -5.59
C THR A 506 4.22 5.84 -6.00
N ARG A 507 5.09 5.33 -5.13
CA ARG A 507 6.51 5.07 -5.43
C ARG A 507 6.73 3.75 -6.18
N GLU A 508 5.68 2.99 -6.45
CA GLU A 508 5.74 1.68 -7.08
C GLU A 508 6.61 0.69 -6.28
N TYR A 509 6.59 0.80 -4.94
CA TYR A 509 7.26 -0.15 -4.05
C TYR A 509 6.39 -1.36 -3.76
N ALA A 510 5.06 -1.15 -3.75
CA ALA A 510 4.07 -2.19 -3.62
C ALA A 510 2.85 -1.87 -4.49
N LYS A 511 2.07 -2.89 -4.83
CA LYS A 511 0.78 -2.77 -5.51
C LYS A 511 -0.29 -3.52 -4.76
N THR A 512 -1.55 -3.12 -4.95
CA THR A 512 -2.68 -3.87 -4.40
C THR A 512 -3.19 -4.87 -5.44
N GLU A 513 -3.13 -6.17 -5.11
CA GLU A 513 -3.71 -7.27 -5.90
C GLU A 513 -4.69 -8.04 -5.03
N LYS A 514 -5.93 -8.22 -5.49
CA LYS A 514 -6.99 -8.95 -4.75
C LYS A 514 -7.09 -8.55 -3.26
N LYS A 515 -7.04 -7.24 -2.98
CA LYS A 515 -7.02 -6.63 -1.63
C LYS A 515 -5.74 -6.88 -0.81
N LYS A 516 -4.71 -7.53 -1.34
CA LYS A 516 -3.43 -7.77 -0.69
C LYS A 516 -2.35 -6.84 -1.25
N LEU A 517 -1.43 -6.41 -0.40
CA LEU A 517 -0.28 -5.60 -0.77
C LEU A 517 0.88 -6.54 -1.16
N VAL A 518 1.28 -6.47 -2.41
CA VAL A 518 2.38 -7.28 -2.96
C VAL A 518 3.56 -6.35 -3.23
N PRO A 519 4.74 -6.58 -2.65
CA PRO A 519 5.92 -5.78 -2.95
C PRO A 519 6.34 -5.99 -4.41
N LEU A 520 6.83 -4.91 -5.03
CA LEU A 520 7.35 -4.93 -6.39
C LEU A 520 8.89 -5.03 -6.34
N GLU A 521 9.50 -5.52 -7.39
CA GLU A 521 10.96 -5.63 -7.53
C GLU A 521 11.69 -4.35 -7.10
N ARG A 522 11.17 -3.20 -7.51
CA ARG A 522 11.68 -1.89 -7.13
C ARG A 522 11.68 -1.65 -5.61
N GLY A 523 10.61 -2.05 -4.93
CA GLY A 523 10.50 -1.98 -3.47
C GLY A 523 11.46 -2.96 -2.79
N MET A 524 11.60 -4.17 -3.32
CA MET A 524 12.54 -5.17 -2.80
C MET A 524 13.98 -4.69 -2.89
N LEU A 525 14.39 -4.13 -4.03
CA LEU A 525 15.74 -3.54 -4.20
C LEU A 525 16.03 -2.42 -3.19
N VAL A 526 15.04 -1.53 -2.95
CA VAL A 526 15.18 -0.45 -1.96
C VAL A 526 15.28 -1.02 -0.54
N CYS A 527 14.42 -1.97 -0.19
CA CYS A 527 14.45 -2.62 1.12
C CYS A 527 15.79 -3.32 1.37
N ASP A 528 16.27 -4.12 0.40
CA ASP A 528 17.52 -4.86 0.51
C ASP A 528 18.72 -3.94 0.70
N TRP A 529 18.75 -2.85 -0.04
CA TRP A 529 19.81 -1.87 0.10
C TRP A 529 19.79 -1.19 1.48
N LEU A 530 18.61 -0.77 1.96
CA LEU A 530 18.45 -0.12 3.26
C LEU A 530 18.80 -1.07 4.40
N VAL A 531 18.33 -2.31 4.38
CA VAL A 531 18.65 -3.33 5.39
C VAL A 531 20.15 -3.66 5.38
N LYS A 532 20.76 -3.80 4.21
CA LYS A 532 22.19 -4.12 4.10
C LYS A 532 23.10 -2.97 4.58
N LYS A 533 22.69 -1.73 4.38
CA LYS A 533 23.58 -0.56 4.56
C LYS A 533 23.22 0.34 5.74
N LEU A 534 21.96 0.36 6.14
CA LEU A 534 21.42 1.30 7.13
C LEU A 534 20.38 0.61 8.04
N ASP A 535 20.59 -0.67 8.38
CA ASP A 535 19.66 -1.43 9.22
C ASP A 535 19.37 -0.76 10.56
N SER A 536 20.40 -0.16 11.15
CA SER A 536 20.31 0.59 12.41
C SER A 536 19.30 1.74 12.41
N LEU A 537 18.96 2.27 11.21
CA LEU A 537 18.05 3.41 11.03
C LEU A 537 16.66 2.98 10.50
N PHE A 538 16.58 1.84 9.83
CA PHE A 538 15.36 1.39 9.15
C PHE A 538 14.86 0.03 9.68
N ASN A 539 15.06 -0.23 10.96
CA ASN A 539 14.42 -1.35 11.66
C ASN A 539 13.18 -0.88 12.44
N VAL A 540 12.34 -1.85 12.77
CA VAL A 540 11.07 -1.63 13.48
C VAL A 540 11.29 -0.99 14.84
N GLY A 541 12.22 -1.56 15.65
CA GLY A 541 12.48 -1.12 17.02
C GLY A 541 12.95 0.34 17.08
N TYR A 542 13.97 0.69 16.28
CA TYR A 542 14.49 2.05 16.25
C TYR A 542 13.46 3.09 15.78
N THR A 543 12.62 2.72 14.81
CA THR A 543 11.56 3.64 14.34
C THR A 543 10.48 3.84 15.40
N ALA A 544 10.11 2.79 16.13
CA ALA A 544 9.20 2.90 17.26
C ALA A 544 9.78 3.74 18.40
N GLU A 545 11.07 3.55 18.73
CA GLU A 545 11.77 4.37 19.71
C GLU A 545 11.76 5.86 19.33
N MET A 546 12.05 6.19 18.08
CA MET A 546 11.98 7.57 17.59
C MET A 546 10.58 8.18 17.64
N GLU A 547 9.54 7.39 17.43
CA GLU A 547 8.16 7.87 17.61
C GLU A 547 7.85 8.12 19.10
N ALA A 548 8.35 7.27 20.01
CA ALA A 548 8.22 7.47 21.45
C ALA A 548 8.99 8.70 21.93
N GLU A 549 10.20 8.95 21.42
CA GLU A 549 10.94 10.18 21.74
C GLU A 549 10.22 11.46 21.29
N LEU A 550 9.56 11.43 20.12
CA LEU A 550 8.71 12.54 19.66
C LEU A 550 7.50 12.77 20.58
N ASP A 551 6.93 11.69 21.13
CA ASP A 551 5.82 11.80 22.09
C ASP A 551 6.31 12.37 23.43
N LYS A 552 7.52 12.05 23.90
CA LYS A 552 8.12 12.69 25.10
C LYS A 552 8.32 14.20 24.92
N VAL A 553 8.74 14.64 23.73
CA VAL A 553 8.82 16.09 23.42
C VAL A 553 7.44 16.73 23.55
N GLU A 554 6.37 16.05 23.04
CA GLU A 554 5.00 16.56 23.09
C GLU A 554 4.41 16.57 24.52
N GLU A 555 4.58 15.49 25.27
CA GLU A 555 3.87 15.26 26.53
C GLU A 555 4.65 15.77 27.76
N HIS A 556 5.97 15.65 27.72
CA HIS A 556 6.82 16.01 28.86
C HIS A 556 7.63 17.31 28.63
N GLY A 557 7.54 17.91 27.43
CA GLY A 557 8.27 19.13 27.09
C GLY A 557 9.78 18.92 27.02
N GLU A 558 10.25 17.73 26.69
CA GLU A 558 11.67 17.46 26.50
C GLU A 558 12.26 18.34 25.38
N PRO A 559 13.49 18.87 25.53
CA PRO A 559 14.05 19.78 24.55
C PRO A 559 14.24 19.12 23.16
N MET A 560 13.55 19.63 22.14
CA MET A 560 13.61 19.15 20.76
C MET A 560 15.05 18.99 20.25
N ASN A 561 15.92 19.98 20.54
CA ASN A 561 17.31 19.97 20.06
C ASN A 561 18.16 18.87 20.70
N GLN A 562 17.85 18.42 21.91
CA GLN A 562 18.54 17.31 22.55
C GLN A 562 18.26 16.01 21.78
N MET A 563 16.98 15.67 21.59
CA MET A 563 16.54 14.50 20.84
C MET A 563 17.09 14.50 19.40
N LEU A 564 17.04 15.66 18.72
CA LEU A 564 17.58 15.81 17.36
C LEU A 564 19.10 15.65 17.31
N SER A 565 19.84 16.07 18.35
CA SER A 565 21.29 15.92 18.43
C SER A 565 21.70 14.45 18.56
N GLU A 566 21.03 13.71 19.44
CA GLU A 566 21.27 12.28 19.64
C GLU A 566 21.01 11.49 18.34
N PHE A 567 19.86 11.76 17.69
CA PHE A 567 19.55 11.22 16.38
C PHE A 567 20.63 11.57 15.36
N TYR A 568 21.01 12.85 15.24
CA TYR A 568 21.89 13.34 14.19
C TYR A 568 23.31 12.77 14.32
N ALA A 569 23.81 12.61 15.55
CA ALA A 569 25.09 11.98 15.81
C ALA A 569 25.15 10.53 15.30
N LYS A 570 24.13 9.72 15.61
CA LYS A 570 23.99 8.35 15.10
C LYS A 570 23.81 8.35 13.58
N PHE A 571 22.90 9.16 13.08
CA PHE A 571 22.57 9.25 11.67
C PHE A 571 23.77 9.59 10.79
N MET A 572 24.62 10.54 11.22
CA MET A 572 25.80 10.91 10.46
C MET A 572 26.86 9.82 10.45
N ARG A 573 27.10 9.15 11.59
CA ARG A 573 28.00 7.97 11.65
C ARG A 573 27.55 6.86 10.71
N ASP A 574 26.25 6.54 10.72
CA ASP A 574 25.69 5.50 9.86
C ASP A 574 25.77 5.88 8.37
N LEU A 575 25.57 7.15 8.02
CA LEU A 575 25.76 7.64 6.66
C LEU A 575 27.21 7.61 6.19
N GLU A 576 28.16 7.90 7.08
CA GLU A 576 29.59 7.83 6.78
C GLU A 576 30.03 6.41 6.49
N SER A 577 29.51 5.42 7.22
CA SER A 577 29.80 4.00 6.97
C SER A 577 29.36 3.51 5.59
N VAL A 578 28.36 4.17 5.00
CA VAL A 578 27.83 3.82 3.66
C VAL A 578 28.64 4.49 2.54
N ARG A 579 29.33 5.59 2.85
CA ARG A 579 30.11 6.30 1.83
C ARG A 579 31.32 5.46 1.46
N GLU A 580 31.51 5.23 0.18
CA GLU A 580 32.78 4.75 -0.31
C GLU A 580 33.85 5.77 0.05
N PRO A 581 35.01 5.34 0.55
CA PRO A 581 36.11 6.26 0.83
C PRO A 581 36.40 7.09 -0.42
N ALA A 582 36.69 8.36 -0.22
CA ALA A 582 37.10 9.22 -1.32
C ALA A 582 38.33 8.59 -2.02
N PRO A 583 38.36 8.57 -3.36
CA PRO A 583 39.50 8.04 -4.06
C PRO A 583 40.78 8.79 -3.65
N ASP A 584 41.87 8.04 -3.56
CA ASP A 584 43.18 8.58 -3.27
C ASP A 584 43.50 9.77 -4.18
N ARG A 585 43.97 10.87 -3.61
CA ARG A 585 44.39 12.08 -4.31
C ARG A 585 45.38 11.77 -5.41
N ALA A 586 46.32 10.87 -5.15
CA ALA A 586 47.34 10.45 -6.11
C ALA A 586 46.71 9.93 -7.42
N LYS A 587 45.53 9.27 -7.38
CA LYS A 587 44.81 8.82 -8.58
C LYS A 587 44.30 9.97 -9.44
N PHE A 588 43.84 11.05 -8.81
CA PHE A 588 43.44 12.25 -9.54
C PHE A 588 44.65 12.96 -10.16
N ASP A 589 45.77 13.02 -9.46
CA ASP A 589 46.97 13.70 -9.92
C ASP A 589 47.53 13.01 -11.18
N VAL A 590 47.54 11.67 -11.23
CA VAL A 590 47.90 10.90 -12.44
C VAL A 590 46.95 11.19 -13.59
N VAL A 591 45.63 11.21 -13.35
CA VAL A 591 44.63 11.47 -14.40
C VAL A 591 44.70 12.91 -14.90
N PHE A 592 44.98 13.90 -14.01
CA PHE A 592 45.21 15.30 -14.41
C PHE A 592 46.46 15.45 -15.24
N ASP A 593 47.56 14.75 -14.89
CA ASP A 593 48.79 14.78 -15.67
C ASP A 593 48.57 14.16 -17.09
N LEU A 594 47.87 13.04 -17.18
CA LEU A 594 47.51 12.46 -18.47
C LEU A 594 46.68 13.45 -19.32
N LEU A 595 45.67 14.08 -18.75
CA LEU A 595 44.78 15.02 -19.46
C LEU A 595 45.48 16.33 -19.80
N SER A 596 46.63 16.68 -19.16
CA SER A 596 47.44 17.84 -19.53
C SER A 596 48.11 17.69 -20.91
N SER A 597 48.23 16.47 -21.40
CA SER A 597 48.79 16.18 -22.72
C SER A 597 47.82 16.44 -23.89
N VAL A 598 46.53 16.63 -23.59
CA VAL A 598 45.47 16.87 -24.59
C VAL A 598 45.58 18.29 -25.15
N LYS A 599 45.95 18.38 -26.45
CA LYS A 599 46.10 19.65 -27.15
C LYS A 599 44.82 20.12 -27.84
N VAL A 600 44.03 19.19 -28.36
CA VAL A 600 42.81 19.46 -29.10
C VAL A 600 41.58 18.90 -28.34
N TRP A 601 40.83 19.75 -27.72
CA TRP A 601 39.59 19.39 -27.01
C TRP A 601 38.41 19.38 -27.95
N LYS A 602 37.42 18.51 -27.70
CA LYS A 602 36.14 18.53 -28.40
C LYS A 602 35.43 19.86 -28.16
N PRO A 603 34.73 20.41 -29.18
CA PRO A 603 34.01 21.67 -29.01
C PRO A 603 32.90 21.51 -27.97
N ALA A 604 32.68 22.55 -27.18
CA ALA A 604 31.62 22.58 -26.19
C ALA A 604 30.24 22.31 -26.82
N LYS A 605 29.45 21.46 -26.20
CA LYS A 605 28.14 21.06 -26.69
C LYS A 605 27.03 21.55 -25.77
N THR A 606 26.09 22.34 -26.28
CA THR A 606 24.92 22.80 -25.51
C THR A 606 23.74 21.87 -25.74
N VAL A 607 23.16 21.36 -24.65
CA VAL A 607 21.97 20.49 -24.65
C VAL A 607 20.93 21.12 -23.70
N GLY A 608 19.89 21.70 -24.26
CA GLY A 608 18.91 22.47 -23.51
C GLY A 608 19.53 23.73 -22.89
N LYS A 609 19.42 23.89 -21.57
CA LYS A 609 20.02 25.03 -20.81
C LYS A 609 21.44 24.76 -20.29
N ARG A 610 22.07 23.63 -20.62
CA ARG A 610 23.38 23.22 -20.08
C ARG A 610 24.38 23.09 -21.19
N THR A 611 25.54 23.72 -20.99
CA THR A 611 26.71 23.57 -21.85
C THR A 611 27.67 22.54 -21.23
N TYR A 612 28.12 21.59 -22.01
CA TYR A 612 29.07 20.56 -21.66
C TYR A 612 30.37 20.89 -22.37
N ASP A 613 31.42 21.17 -21.58
CA ASP A 613 32.75 21.50 -22.03
C ASP A 613 33.75 20.65 -21.26
N ASP A 614 34.43 19.75 -21.96
CA ASP A 614 35.31 18.77 -21.34
C ASP A 614 36.52 19.47 -20.69
N ARG A 615 37.07 20.48 -21.36
CA ARG A 615 38.21 21.26 -20.84
C ARG A 615 37.82 22.04 -19.58
N ALA A 616 36.75 22.80 -19.63
CA ALA A 616 36.22 23.56 -18.50
C ALA A 616 35.92 22.67 -17.30
N PHE A 617 35.41 21.43 -17.54
CA PHE A 617 35.17 20.47 -16.49
C PHE A 617 36.47 20.00 -15.82
N VAL A 618 37.49 19.63 -16.58
CA VAL A 618 38.80 19.21 -16.05
C VAL A 618 39.44 20.33 -15.23
N GLU A 619 39.42 21.57 -15.75
CA GLU A 619 39.95 22.75 -15.06
C GLU A 619 39.20 23.00 -13.75
N SER A 620 37.88 22.93 -13.74
CA SER A 620 37.05 23.11 -12.54
C SER A 620 37.36 22.06 -11.45
N VAL A 621 37.50 20.75 -11.84
CA VAL A 621 37.85 19.71 -10.87
C VAL A 621 39.27 19.88 -10.35
N ARG A 622 40.21 20.36 -11.18
CA ARG A 622 41.59 20.65 -10.79
C ARG A 622 41.66 21.83 -9.79
N GLU A 623 40.85 22.87 -10.03
CA GLU A 623 40.74 23.99 -9.08
C GLU A 623 40.16 23.55 -7.74
N GLN A 624 39.11 22.73 -7.77
CA GLN A 624 38.55 22.15 -6.55
C GLN A 624 39.58 21.32 -5.79
N ALA A 625 40.39 20.56 -6.52
CA ALA A 625 41.48 19.79 -5.97
C ALA A 625 42.54 20.67 -5.31
N ALA A 626 42.87 21.80 -5.93
CA ALA A 626 43.90 22.75 -5.42
C ALA A 626 43.41 23.50 -4.17
N LYS A 627 42.15 23.89 -4.11
CA LYS A 627 41.57 24.63 -2.98
C LYS A 627 41.42 23.77 -1.72
N GLY A 628 41.29 22.44 -1.85
CA GLY A 628 41.16 21.50 -0.71
C GLY A 628 39.90 21.63 0.13
N GLU A 629 38.99 22.55 -0.21
CA GLU A 629 37.75 22.81 0.54
C GLU A 629 36.70 21.67 0.46
N ARG A 630 36.84 20.84 -0.55
CA ARG A 630 35.92 19.69 -0.80
C ARG A 630 36.69 18.46 -1.28
N GLU A 631 36.39 17.31 -0.72
CA GLU A 631 36.90 16.04 -1.20
C GLU A 631 36.44 15.76 -2.65
N LEU A 632 37.32 15.21 -3.44
CA LEU A 632 37.07 14.80 -4.81
C LEU A 632 36.30 13.48 -4.79
N SER A 633 35.22 13.38 -5.54
CA SER A 633 34.35 12.22 -5.54
C SER A 633 34.81 11.12 -6.53
N ALA A 634 34.51 9.85 -6.22
CA ALA A 634 34.76 8.73 -7.13
C ALA A 634 34.12 8.94 -8.52
N ARG A 635 33.01 9.64 -8.59
CA ARG A 635 32.33 9.98 -9.85
C ARG A 635 33.13 11.00 -10.68
N GLN A 636 33.76 11.97 -10.05
CA GLN A 636 34.65 12.91 -10.75
C GLN A 636 35.83 12.14 -11.33
N LEU A 637 36.42 11.23 -10.55
CA LEU A 637 37.49 10.36 -11.04
C LEU A 637 37.03 9.51 -12.23
N GLU A 638 35.88 8.88 -12.14
CA GLU A 638 35.29 8.07 -13.23
C GLU A 638 35.12 8.90 -14.52
N PHE A 639 34.61 10.13 -14.42
CA PHE A 639 34.47 11.02 -15.57
C PHE A 639 35.81 11.42 -16.15
N LEU A 640 36.79 11.75 -15.32
CA LEU A 640 38.13 12.07 -15.77
C LEU A 640 38.82 10.88 -16.46
N VAL A 641 38.69 9.68 -15.89
CA VAL A 641 39.18 8.42 -16.49
C VAL A 641 38.52 8.17 -17.86
N ARG A 642 37.24 8.40 -18.00
CA ARG A 642 36.55 8.35 -19.31
C ARG A 642 37.11 9.37 -20.30
N MET A 643 37.46 10.57 -19.84
CA MET A 643 38.09 11.58 -20.69
C MET A 643 39.47 11.12 -21.15
N VAL A 644 40.27 10.52 -20.28
CA VAL A 644 41.54 9.92 -20.71
C VAL A 644 41.32 8.89 -21.84
N SER A 645 40.33 8.02 -21.67
CA SER A 645 39.99 7.03 -22.73
C SER A 645 39.44 7.69 -23.99
N MET A 646 38.74 8.84 -23.87
CA MET A 646 38.15 9.56 -25.01
C MET A 646 39.17 10.35 -25.84
N TYR A 647 40.30 10.72 -25.25
CA TYR A 647 41.41 11.46 -25.82
C TYR A 647 42.70 10.62 -25.88
N ALA A 648 42.54 9.26 -25.83
CA ALA A 648 43.68 8.32 -25.79
C ALA A 648 44.64 8.46 -26.98
N ASP A 649 44.15 8.93 -28.12
CA ASP A 649 44.91 9.22 -29.33
C ASP A 649 45.93 10.36 -29.16
N GLN A 650 45.73 11.25 -28.18
CA GLN A 650 46.59 12.37 -27.85
C GLN A 650 47.39 12.12 -26.57
N ILE A 651 47.19 11.04 -25.85
CA ILE A 651 47.81 10.76 -24.55
C ILE A 651 48.74 9.54 -24.67
N PRO A 652 50.06 9.69 -24.76
CA PRO A 652 51.00 8.58 -24.81
C PRO A 652 50.93 7.67 -23.58
N ASP A 653 50.94 6.36 -23.78
CA ASP A 653 51.01 5.38 -22.68
C ASP A 653 49.88 5.45 -21.64
N ALA A 654 48.74 6.04 -21.98
CA ALA A 654 47.65 6.30 -21.06
C ALA A 654 47.18 5.05 -20.26
N GLU A 655 47.00 3.92 -20.94
CA GLU A 655 46.57 2.69 -20.29
C GLU A 655 47.62 2.08 -19.35
N ARG A 656 48.88 2.14 -19.69
CA ARG A 656 49.96 1.65 -18.87
C ARG A 656 50.08 2.50 -17.59
N ARG A 657 50.10 3.83 -17.73
CA ARG A 657 50.20 4.77 -16.60
C ARG A 657 49.00 4.71 -15.66
N MET A 658 47.79 4.56 -16.18
CA MET A 658 46.59 4.35 -15.36
C MET A 658 46.65 3.02 -14.59
N ARG A 659 47.11 1.95 -15.20
CA ARG A 659 47.28 0.64 -14.55
C ARG A 659 48.33 0.70 -13.43
N GLU A 660 49.47 1.30 -13.67
CA GLU A 660 50.54 1.50 -12.66
C GLU A 660 50.05 2.28 -11.46
N ALA A 661 49.15 3.26 -11.64
CA ALA A 661 48.56 4.06 -10.59
C ALA A 661 47.34 3.39 -9.90
N GLY A 662 47.01 2.16 -10.27
CA GLY A 662 45.81 1.49 -9.74
C GLY A 662 44.50 2.21 -10.08
N VAL A 663 44.49 2.98 -11.15
CA VAL A 663 43.30 3.61 -11.73
C VAL A 663 42.71 2.63 -12.74
N GLY A 664 41.46 2.19 -12.49
CA GLY A 664 40.79 1.28 -13.44
C GLY A 664 40.73 1.91 -14.82
N VAL A 665 41.09 1.13 -15.86
CA VAL A 665 40.87 1.55 -17.24
C VAL A 665 39.37 1.70 -17.43
N GLY A 666 38.93 2.91 -17.79
CA GLY A 666 37.48 3.17 -17.98
C GLY A 666 36.92 2.18 -18.98
N ALA A 667 35.72 1.70 -18.72
CA ALA A 667 35.03 0.85 -19.69
C ALA A 667 35.05 1.56 -21.06
N PRO A 668 35.36 0.82 -22.15
CA PRO A 668 35.49 1.43 -23.47
C PRO A 668 34.25 2.25 -23.78
N VAL A 669 34.45 3.44 -24.34
CA VAL A 669 33.36 4.32 -24.76
C VAL A 669 32.36 3.46 -25.52
N ALA A 670 31.11 3.40 -25.11
CA ALA A 670 30.11 2.57 -25.74
C ALA A 670 30.16 2.81 -27.24
N GLN A 671 30.61 1.81 -28.00
CA GLN A 671 30.71 1.89 -29.45
C GLN A 671 29.36 2.32 -30.00
N LYS A 672 29.36 3.34 -30.84
CA LYS A 672 28.15 3.85 -31.46
C LYS A 672 27.78 2.93 -32.63
N ALA A 673 26.50 2.82 -32.88
CA ALA A 673 26.00 2.08 -34.00
C ALA A 673 26.30 2.82 -35.32
N ASP A 674 26.55 2.06 -36.36
CA ASP A 674 26.71 2.62 -37.71
C ASP A 674 25.44 3.37 -38.13
N VAL A 675 25.63 4.60 -38.56
CA VAL A 675 24.52 5.52 -38.92
C VAL A 675 23.71 4.98 -40.08
N GLU A 676 24.33 4.35 -41.06
CA GLU A 676 23.62 3.80 -42.23
C GLU A 676 22.81 2.56 -41.88
N LEU A 677 23.32 1.72 -40.98
CA LEU A 677 22.57 0.58 -40.43
C LEU A 677 21.37 1.05 -39.58
N VAL A 678 21.52 2.11 -38.80
CA VAL A 678 20.41 2.71 -38.04
C VAL A 678 19.34 3.27 -38.98
N LYS A 679 19.72 3.97 -40.03
CA LYS A 679 18.80 4.45 -41.07
C LYS A 679 18.12 3.30 -41.81
N PHE A 680 18.87 2.24 -42.13
CA PHE A 680 18.33 1.01 -42.71
C PHE A 680 17.24 0.39 -41.81
N CYS A 681 17.49 0.26 -40.54
CA CYS A 681 16.51 -0.24 -39.59
C CYS A 681 15.23 0.61 -39.56
N PHE A 682 15.32 1.94 -39.54
CA PHE A 682 14.12 2.79 -39.53
C PHE A 682 13.37 2.73 -40.87
N ARG A 683 14.05 2.66 -42.01
CA ARG A 683 13.42 2.43 -43.31
C ARG A 683 12.68 1.10 -43.36
N THR A 684 13.30 0.06 -42.84
CA THR A 684 12.67 -1.26 -42.72
C THR A 684 11.49 -1.26 -41.76
N MET A 685 11.60 -0.56 -40.66
CA MET A 685 10.50 -0.38 -39.68
C MET A 685 9.25 0.25 -40.32
N ASP A 686 9.43 1.19 -41.24
CA ASP A 686 8.32 1.85 -41.92
C ASP A 686 7.58 0.93 -42.89
N ARG A 687 8.27 -0.10 -43.40
CA ARG A 687 7.69 -1.15 -44.26
C ARG A 687 6.94 -2.22 -43.49
N ILE A 688 7.20 -2.34 -42.16
CA ILE A 688 6.54 -3.31 -41.28
C ILE A 688 5.33 -2.68 -40.61
N GLY A 689 4.13 -3.05 -41.06
CA GLY A 689 2.88 -2.47 -40.55
C GLY A 689 2.75 -2.54 -39.01
N GLY A 690 2.41 -1.43 -38.39
CA GLY A 690 2.18 -1.33 -36.93
C GLY A 690 3.41 -1.08 -36.06
N MET A 691 4.65 -1.29 -36.53
CA MET A 691 5.87 -1.06 -35.74
C MET A 691 6.08 0.42 -35.41
N THR A 692 5.67 1.33 -36.28
CA THR A 692 5.74 2.79 -36.06
C THR A 692 4.90 3.26 -34.87
N ARG A 693 3.94 2.47 -34.38
CA ARG A 693 3.12 2.74 -33.19
C ARG A 693 3.77 2.30 -31.88
N ASN A 694 4.90 1.59 -31.93
CA ASN A 694 5.61 1.16 -30.72
C ASN A 694 6.27 2.38 -30.05
N PRO A 695 5.92 2.74 -28.80
CA PRO A 695 6.43 3.96 -28.14
C PRO A 695 7.95 3.94 -27.95
N PHE A 696 8.54 2.77 -27.71
CA PHE A 696 9.98 2.63 -27.53
C PHE A 696 10.74 2.86 -28.84
N LEU A 697 10.33 2.21 -29.93
CA LEU A 697 10.96 2.39 -31.23
C LEU A 697 10.80 3.82 -31.77
N LYS A 698 9.64 4.43 -31.49
CA LYS A 698 9.40 5.86 -31.77
C LYS A 698 10.37 6.74 -30.98
N SER A 699 10.59 6.45 -29.69
CA SER A 699 11.56 7.19 -28.87
C SER A 699 13.00 7.08 -29.40
N LEU A 700 13.41 5.92 -29.93
CA LEU A 700 14.73 5.77 -30.55
C LEU A 700 14.82 6.60 -31.86
N ARG A 701 13.77 6.62 -32.69
CA ARG A 701 13.69 7.46 -33.88
C ARG A 701 13.78 8.92 -33.52
N ASP A 702 12.97 9.41 -32.55
CA ASP A 702 13.00 10.78 -32.07
C ASP A 702 14.39 11.21 -31.53
N GLN A 703 15.17 10.25 -30.99
CA GLN A 703 16.55 10.51 -30.59
C GLN A 703 17.45 10.74 -31.79
N VAL A 704 17.36 9.91 -32.83
CA VAL A 704 18.15 10.03 -34.05
C VAL A 704 17.77 11.27 -34.84
N ASP A 705 16.49 11.60 -34.95
CA ASP A 705 15.98 12.80 -35.63
C ASP A 705 16.47 14.08 -34.94
N ARG A 706 16.75 14.03 -33.62
CA ARG A 706 17.39 15.12 -32.86
C ARG A 706 18.91 15.11 -32.91
N GLY A 707 19.51 14.35 -33.85
CA GLY A 707 20.96 14.28 -34.03
C GLY A 707 21.70 13.49 -32.96
N ARG A 708 21.04 12.59 -32.21
CA ARG A 708 21.67 11.68 -31.23
C ARG A 708 21.93 10.33 -31.88
N GLU A 709 23.16 9.88 -31.86
CA GLU A 709 23.53 8.54 -32.33
C GLU A 709 23.12 7.47 -31.30
N LEU A 710 22.72 6.29 -31.78
CA LEU A 710 22.39 5.17 -30.91
C LEU A 710 23.66 4.45 -30.44
N SER A 711 23.68 4.01 -29.20
CA SER A 711 24.67 3.07 -28.71
C SER A 711 24.46 1.69 -29.36
N LEU A 712 25.50 0.85 -29.45
CA LEU A 712 25.36 -0.53 -29.94
C LEU A 712 24.27 -1.31 -29.20
N ARG A 713 24.11 -1.10 -27.90
CA ARG A 713 23.04 -1.75 -27.11
C ARG A 713 21.64 -1.29 -27.54
N GLN A 714 21.45 0.00 -27.80
CA GLN A 714 20.15 0.51 -28.30
C GLN A 714 19.90 0.01 -29.73
N PHE A 715 20.94 -0.02 -30.55
CA PHE A 715 20.89 -0.56 -31.90
C PHE A 715 20.59 -2.06 -31.92
N SER A 716 21.24 -2.87 -31.07
CA SER A 716 20.96 -4.31 -30.93
C SER A 716 19.47 -4.57 -30.60
N VAL A 717 18.86 -3.76 -29.74
CA VAL A 717 17.42 -3.87 -29.44
C VAL A 717 16.56 -3.47 -30.65
N LEU A 718 16.94 -2.41 -31.38
CA LEU A 718 16.27 -2.00 -32.62
C LEU A 718 16.41 -3.09 -33.70
N ALA A 719 17.60 -3.60 -33.92
CA ALA A 719 17.91 -4.63 -34.89
C ALA A 719 17.15 -5.94 -34.60
N ARG A 720 17.08 -6.34 -33.32
CA ARG A 720 16.29 -7.49 -32.88
C ARG A 720 14.80 -7.28 -33.18
N ALA A 721 14.25 -6.15 -32.81
CA ALA A 721 12.83 -5.83 -33.04
C ALA A 721 12.49 -5.85 -34.55
N ILE A 722 13.39 -5.35 -35.42
CA ILE A 722 13.21 -5.38 -36.86
C ILE A 722 13.29 -6.83 -37.40
N GLY A 723 14.34 -7.60 -37.06
CA GLY A 723 14.52 -8.95 -37.53
C GLY A 723 13.42 -9.92 -37.08
N GLU A 724 12.94 -9.82 -35.85
CA GLU A 724 11.82 -10.63 -35.35
C GLU A 724 10.48 -10.32 -36.07
N ASN A 725 10.31 -9.12 -36.58
CA ASN A 725 9.11 -8.73 -37.31
C ASN A 725 9.28 -8.65 -38.85
N ALA A 726 10.45 -9.00 -39.34
CA ALA A 726 10.77 -8.97 -40.78
C ALA A 726 9.97 -9.99 -41.60
N GLY A 727 9.46 -11.07 -41.02
CA GLY A 727 8.78 -12.16 -41.72
C GLY A 727 7.61 -11.78 -42.62
N ALA A 728 7.09 -10.56 -42.50
CA ALA A 728 6.06 -10.02 -43.39
C ALA A 728 6.62 -9.33 -44.66
N LEU A 729 7.95 -9.23 -44.79
CA LEU A 729 8.61 -8.57 -45.90
C LEU A 729 9.08 -9.59 -46.93
N PRO A 730 9.01 -9.25 -48.24
CA PRO A 730 9.53 -10.17 -49.30
C PRO A 730 11.02 -10.46 -49.16
N ASP A 731 11.79 -9.54 -48.61
CA ASP A 731 13.26 -9.60 -48.40
C ASP A 731 13.62 -9.91 -46.93
N ALA A 732 12.80 -10.66 -46.24
CA ALA A 732 12.96 -10.96 -44.80
C ALA A 732 14.30 -11.59 -44.44
N GLU A 733 14.81 -12.54 -45.26
CA GLU A 733 16.08 -13.19 -45.03
C GLU A 733 17.29 -12.25 -45.21
N GLU A 734 17.24 -11.38 -46.21
CA GLU A 734 18.25 -10.34 -46.41
C GLU A 734 18.33 -9.39 -45.22
N VAL A 735 17.16 -8.93 -44.74
CA VAL A 735 17.06 -8.05 -43.56
C VAL A 735 17.63 -8.75 -42.31
N ARG A 736 17.31 -10.02 -42.08
CA ARG A 736 17.84 -10.80 -40.95
C ARG A 736 19.33 -11.02 -41.07
N SER A 737 19.82 -11.43 -42.23
CA SER A 737 21.24 -11.62 -42.47
C SER A 737 22.07 -10.38 -42.19
N LYS A 738 21.59 -9.22 -42.61
CA LYS A 738 22.24 -7.92 -42.42
C LYS A 738 22.29 -7.46 -40.97
N LEU A 739 21.36 -7.92 -40.18
CA LEU A 739 21.24 -7.53 -38.76
C LEU A 739 21.73 -8.60 -37.78
N ALA A 740 22.03 -9.82 -38.25
CA ALA A 740 22.38 -10.97 -37.41
C ALA A 740 23.59 -10.72 -36.51
N GLU A 741 24.62 -10.05 -37.00
CA GLU A 741 25.84 -9.74 -36.25
C GLU A 741 25.57 -8.87 -35.03
N PHE A 742 24.53 -8.05 -35.05
CA PHE A 742 24.21 -7.10 -34.00
C PHE A 742 23.18 -7.63 -32.98
N VAL A 743 22.71 -8.87 -33.15
CA VAL A 743 21.72 -9.50 -32.27
C VAL A 743 22.33 -10.73 -31.57
N PRO A 744 22.92 -10.53 -30.36
CA PRO A 744 23.49 -11.65 -29.61
C PRO A 744 22.42 -12.73 -29.33
N GLY A 745 22.72 -13.98 -29.70
CA GLY A 745 21.79 -15.11 -29.59
C GLY A 745 20.89 -15.32 -30.82
N GLY A 746 21.10 -14.55 -31.90
CA GLY A 746 20.35 -14.67 -33.14
C GLY A 746 18.89 -14.20 -33.07
N PHE A 747 18.21 -14.26 -34.20
CA PHE A 747 16.72 -14.10 -34.21
C PHE A 747 16.17 -15.48 -33.84
N GLY A 748 15.42 -15.57 -32.75
CA GLY A 748 14.80 -16.80 -32.29
C GLY A 748 14.00 -17.42 -33.46
N GLN A 749 14.41 -18.59 -33.92
CA GLN A 749 13.54 -19.46 -34.71
C GLN A 749 12.51 -20.00 -33.73
N THR A 750 11.36 -19.33 -33.62
CA THR A 750 10.17 -19.90 -32.99
C THR A 750 9.59 -20.86 -34.04
N GLU A 751 9.74 -22.17 -33.83
CA GLU A 751 8.89 -23.15 -34.50
C GLU A 751 7.44 -22.73 -34.32
N ALA A 752 6.64 -22.89 -35.38
CA ALA A 752 5.23 -22.55 -35.31
C ALA A 752 4.57 -23.36 -34.18
N ASP A 753 3.84 -22.68 -33.31
CA ASP A 753 3.13 -23.32 -32.16
C ASP A 753 1.97 -24.17 -32.71
N PRO A 754 2.06 -25.51 -32.70
CA PRO A 754 1.06 -26.41 -33.31
C PRO A 754 -0.33 -26.20 -32.66
N VAL A 755 -0.39 -25.77 -31.40
CA VAL A 755 -1.65 -25.47 -30.72
C VAL A 755 -2.32 -24.24 -31.32
N VAL A 756 -1.57 -23.20 -31.63
CA VAL A 756 -2.13 -21.98 -32.25
C VAL A 756 -2.59 -22.24 -33.68
N GLU A 757 -1.84 -23.00 -34.46
CA GLU A 757 -2.24 -23.38 -35.83
C GLU A 757 -3.52 -24.19 -35.85
N GLU A 758 -3.64 -25.16 -34.96
CA GLU A 758 -4.85 -25.96 -34.84
C GLU A 758 -6.06 -25.14 -34.41
N LEU A 759 -5.92 -24.22 -33.46
CA LEU A 759 -6.99 -23.31 -33.05
C LEU A 759 -7.44 -22.39 -34.19
N LEU A 760 -6.51 -21.86 -34.98
CA LEU A 760 -6.83 -21.05 -36.16
C LEU A 760 -7.54 -21.84 -37.24
N LYS A 761 -7.10 -23.13 -37.48
CA LYS A 761 -7.73 -24.05 -38.42
C LYS A 761 -9.17 -24.38 -38.02
N LEU A 762 -9.43 -24.63 -36.73
CA LEU A 762 -10.77 -24.88 -36.23
C LEU A 762 -11.73 -23.70 -36.48
N LEU A 763 -11.24 -22.46 -36.38
CA LEU A 763 -12.01 -21.26 -36.62
C LEU A 763 -12.33 -21.00 -38.10
N GLN A 764 -11.67 -21.67 -39.05
CA GLN A 764 -12.01 -21.61 -40.47
C GLN A 764 -13.37 -22.28 -40.77
N ALA A 765 -13.82 -23.18 -39.90
CA ALA A 765 -15.11 -23.83 -40.03
C ALA A 765 -16.29 -22.93 -39.62
N VAL A 766 -16.05 -21.82 -38.95
CA VAL A 766 -17.08 -20.90 -38.47
C VAL A 766 -17.67 -20.10 -39.63
N LYS A 767 -18.89 -20.35 -39.98
CA LYS A 767 -19.62 -19.69 -41.07
C LYS A 767 -20.38 -18.44 -40.62
N THR A 768 -20.89 -18.44 -39.41
CA THR A 768 -21.70 -17.36 -38.86
C THR A 768 -21.04 -16.79 -37.59
N TRP A 769 -20.54 -15.57 -37.66
CA TRP A 769 -19.94 -14.89 -36.53
C TRP A 769 -21.02 -14.12 -35.74
N ARG A 770 -20.83 -14.00 -34.42
CA ARG A 770 -21.68 -13.18 -33.57
C ARG A 770 -21.59 -11.71 -33.94
N GLU A 771 -22.70 -10.99 -33.83
CA GLU A 771 -22.68 -9.53 -33.98
C GLU A 771 -21.73 -8.89 -32.97
N PRO A 772 -20.97 -7.86 -33.36
CA PRO A 772 -20.11 -7.11 -32.47
C PRO A 772 -20.89 -6.58 -31.27
N PHE A 773 -20.38 -6.79 -30.07
CA PHE A 773 -21.03 -6.33 -28.85
C PHE A 773 -20.19 -5.35 -28.05
N LYS A 774 -20.83 -4.39 -27.38
CA LYS A 774 -20.18 -3.37 -26.58
C LYS A 774 -20.18 -3.78 -25.10
N LEU A 775 -18.96 -3.84 -24.51
CA LEU A 775 -18.80 -4.05 -23.07
C LEU A 775 -18.02 -2.88 -22.48
N SER A 776 -18.66 -2.06 -21.64
CA SER A 776 -18.09 -0.78 -21.15
C SER A 776 -17.75 0.17 -22.31
N LYS A 777 -16.50 0.62 -22.42
CA LYS A 777 -16.02 1.54 -23.48
C LYS A 777 -15.41 0.82 -24.69
N LYS A 778 -15.39 -0.53 -24.72
CA LYS A 778 -14.79 -1.34 -25.79
C LYS A 778 -15.84 -2.12 -26.57
N VAL A 779 -15.66 -2.14 -27.91
CA VAL A 779 -16.40 -3.00 -28.81
C VAL A 779 -15.61 -4.29 -29.00
N TYR A 780 -16.29 -5.43 -28.88
CA TYR A 780 -15.72 -6.76 -29.08
C TYR A 780 -16.32 -7.35 -30.35
N ASP A 781 -15.46 -7.69 -31.29
CA ASP A 781 -15.77 -8.28 -32.57
C ASP A 781 -14.85 -9.50 -32.73
N ASP A 782 -15.45 -10.68 -32.63
CA ASP A 782 -14.69 -11.95 -32.66
C ASP A 782 -14.02 -12.17 -34.01
N GLN A 783 -14.65 -11.81 -35.13
CA GLN A 783 -14.11 -11.99 -36.47
C GLN A 783 -12.89 -11.10 -36.69
N THR A 784 -13.02 -9.82 -36.36
CA THR A 784 -11.90 -8.85 -36.44
C THR A 784 -10.76 -9.24 -35.51
N PHE A 785 -11.07 -9.74 -34.31
CA PHE A 785 -10.08 -10.24 -33.37
C PHE A 785 -9.30 -11.43 -33.94
N VAL A 786 -9.97 -12.45 -34.49
CA VAL A 786 -9.31 -13.63 -35.06
C VAL A 786 -8.44 -13.27 -36.24
N LYS A 787 -8.89 -12.42 -37.15
CA LYS A 787 -8.06 -11.90 -38.25
C LYS A 787 -6.80 -11.21 -37.75
N SER A 788 -6.93 -10.35 -36.75
CA SER A 788 -5.79 -9.66 -36.14
C SER A 788 -4.80 -10.63 -35.46
N ILE A 789 -5.29 -11.69 -34.80
CA ILE A 789 -4.47 -12.73 -34.17
C ILE A 789 -3.75 -13.56 -35.24
N ASP A 790 -4.43 -13.99 -36.32
CA ASP A 790 -3.81 -14.73 -37.41
C ASP A 790 -2.70 -13.92 -38.08
N GLU A 791 -2.94 -12.63 -38.38
CA GLU A 791 -1.92 -11.74 -38.94
C GLU A 791 -0.72 -11.57 -37.98
N GLN A 792 -0.95 -11.44 -36.68
CA GLN A 792 0.13 -11.32 -35.70
C GLN A 792 0.93 -12.63 -35.57
N TYR A 793 0.24 -13.77 -35.57
CA TYR A 793 0.87 -15.08 -35.49
C TYR A 793 1.73 -15.39 -36.73
N ARG A 794 1.24 -15.09 -37.94
CA ARG A 794 2.03 -15.26 -39.19
C ARG A 794 3.29 -14.39 -39.20
N ARG A 795 3.29 -13.25 -38.49
CA ARG A 795 4.45 -12.35 -38.37
C ARG A 795 5.48 -12.81 -37.34
N ARG A 796 5.04 -13.45 -36.24
CA ARG A 796 5.88 -13.69 -35.07
C ARG A 796 6.05 -15.16 -34.70
N SER A 797 5.30 -16.05 -35.30
CA SER A 797 5.19 -17.49 -34.99
C SER A 797 4.86 -17.77 -33.49
N SER A 798 4.40 -16.78 -32.76
CA SER A 798 4.06 -16.90 -31.32
C SER A 798 2.97 -15.95 -30.88
N LEU A 799 2.17 -16.35 -29.89
CA LEU A 799 1.18 -15.52 -29.21
C LEU A 799 1.54 -15.34 -27.73
N SER A 800 1.18 -14.19 -27.16
CA SER A 800 1.28 -14.05 -25.71
C SER A 800 0.29 -14.96 -24.97
N PRO A 801 0.54 -15.39 -23.72
CA PRO A 801 -0.38 -16.25 -22.95
C PRO A 801 -1.81 -15.68 -22.88
N ARG A 802 -1.96 -14.35 -22.83
CA ARG A 802 -3.28 -13.70 -22.84
C ARG A 802 -3.98 -13.81 -24.19
N GLN A 803 -3.26 -13.69 -25.28
CA GLN A 803 -3.80 -13.85 -26.64
C GLN A 803 -4.20 -15.29 -26.90
N LEU A 804 -3.39 -16.26 -26.47
CA LEU A 804 -3.71 -17.69 -26.59
C LEU A 804 -4.99 -18.05 -25.79
N ILE A 805 -5.13 -17.57 -24.56
CA ILE A 805 -6.35 -17.78 -23.77
C ILE A 805 -7.56 -17.12 -24.44
N ALA A 806 -7.41 -15.93 -25.03
CA ALA A 806 -8.48 -15.26 -25.73
C ALA A 806 -8.90 -16.04 -27.00
N LEU A 807 -7.94 -16.54 -27.76
CA LEU A 807 -8.19 -17.36 -28.95
C LEU A 807 -8.93 -18.67 -28.59
N LYS A 808 -8.48 -19.39 -27.57
CA LYS A 808 -9.15 -20.59 -27.03
C LYS A 808 -10.61 -20.30 -26.63
N ARG A 809 -10.87 -19.14 -26.02
CA ARG A 809 -12.24 -18.71 -25.66
C ARG A 809 -13.12 -18.45 -26.88
N VAL A 810 -12.55 -17.84 -27.93
CA VAL A 810 -13.29 -17.65 -29.18
C VAL A 810 -13.64 -19.01 -29.80
N VAL A 811 -12.70 -19.95 -29.89
CA VAL A 811 -12.97 -21.32 -30.38
C VAL A 811 -14.11 -21.97 -29.59
N SER A 812 -14.06 -21.90 -28.25
CA SER A 812 -15.11 -22.47 -27.38
C SER A 812 -16.48 -21.82 -27.54
N ALA A 813 -16.51 -20.55 -27.95
CA ALA A 813 -17.75 -19.81 -28.16
C ALA A 813 -18.52 -20.21 -29.43
N TYR A 814 -17.81 -20.87 -30.38
CA TYR A 814 -18.35 -21.36 -31.66
C TYR A 814 -18.37 -22.88 -31.75
N LYS A 815 -18.34 -23.59 -30.62
CA LYS A 815 -18.31 -25.05 -30.52
C LYS A 815 -19.32 -25.78 -31.39
N ASP A 816 -20.53 -25.21 -31.55
CA ASP A 816 -21.62 -25.83 -32.30
C ASP A 816 -21.45 -25.72 -33.83
N GLN A 817 -20.50 -24.90 -34.30
CA GLN A 817 -20.15 -24.76 -35.72
C GLN A 817 -18.85 -25.46 -36.12
N ILE A 818 -18.12 -26.00 -35.15
CA ILE A 818 -16.81 -26.61 -35.37
C ILE A 818 -16.96 -28.15 -35.38
N PRO A 819 -16.78 -28.81 -36.51
CA PRO A 819 -16.79 -30.27 -36.60
C PRO A 819 -15.67 -30.88 -35.75
N GLY A 820 -15.94 -31.94 -34.98
CA GLY A 820 -14.94 -32.60 -34.13
C GLY A 820 -14.51 -31.80 -32.92
N TYR A 821 -15.29 -30.79 -32.50
CA TYR A 821 -14.95 -29.91 -31.36
C TYR A 821 -14.67 -30.69 -30.06
N ALA A 822 -15.43 -31.76 -29.77
CA ALA A 822 -15.30 -32.51 -28.52
C ALA A 822 -13.89 -33.12 -28.35
N GLU A 823 -13.36 -33.75 -29.42
CA GLU A 823 -12.00 -34.32 -29.43
C GLU A 823 -10.91 -33.22 -29.35
N ALA A 824 -11.12 -32.16 -30.12
CA ALA A 824 -10.20 -31.01 -30.11
C ALA A 824 -10.19 -30.30 -28.73
N ALA A 825 -11.35 -30.22 -28.07
CA ALA A 825 -11.47 -29.55 -26.77
C ALA A 825 -10.71 -30.28 -25.66
N GLU A 826 -10.67 -31.59 -25.67
CA GLU A 826 -9.87 -32.37 -24.72
C GLU A 826 -8.37 -32.19 -24.97
N ARG A 827 -7.93 -32.33 -26.21
CA ARG A 827 -6.51 -32.22 -26.59
C ARG A 827 -5.94 -30.82 -26.41
N LEU A 828 -6.71 -29.77 -26.71
CA LEU A 828 -6.28 -28.38 -26.65
C LEU A 828 -6.59 -27.70 -25.30
N GLY A 829 -7.17 -28.42 -24.35
CA GLY A 829 -7.51 -27.90 -23.02
C GLY A 829 -8.56 -26.78 -23.04
N LEU A 830 -9.59 -26.91 -23.90
CA LEU A 830 -10.64 -25.91 -24.01
C LEU A 830 -11.70 -26.05 -22.89
N ASN A 831 -11.82 -27.23 -22.27
CA ASN A 831 -12.77 -27.53 -21.20
C ASN A 831 -12.34 -26.93 -19.84
N SER A 832 -11.07 -26.63 -19.64
CA SER A 832 -10.48 -26.10 -18.39
C SER A 832 -10.35 -24.58 -18.35
N LEU A 833 -10.95 -23.86 -19.30
CA LEU A 833 -10.88 -22.40 -19.35
C LEU A 833 -11.71 -21.77 -18.23
N PRO A 834 -11.13 -20.83 -17.43
CA PRO A 834 -11.88 -20.16 -16.37
C PRO A 834 -13.12 -19.46 -16.94
N SER A 835 -14.30 -19.77 -16.40
CA SER A 835 -15.57 -19.18 -16.81
C SER A 835 -15.53 -17.67 -16.61
N MET A 836 -15.91 -16.88 -17.60
CA MET A 836 -16.28 -15.49 -17.37
C MET A 836 -17.58 -15.49 -16.58
N ASN A 837 -17.53 -15.16 -15.28
CA ASN A 837 -18.70 -14.96 -14.44
C ASN A 837 -19.59 -13.87 -15.07
N ARG A 838 -20.51 -14.26 -15.93
CA ARG A 838 -21.64 -13.46 -16.38
C ARG A 838 -22.66 -13.40 -15.26
N LYS A 839 -22.47 -12.59 -14.22
CA LYS A 839 -23.61 -12.11 -13.43
C LYS A 839 -24.39 -11.15 -14.33
N SER A 840 -25.49 -11.70 -14.83
CA SER A 840 -26.56 -11.03 -15.55
C SER A 840 -26.96 -9.70 -14.90
N ARG A 841 -26.57 -8.60 -15.54
CA ARG A 841 -27.21 -7.28 -15.40
C ARG A 841 -28.01 -6.97 -16.67
N ALA A 842 -28.84 -7.91 -17.07
CA ALA A 842 -29.87 -7.74 -18.09
C ALA A 842 -31.20 -8.18 -17.48
N LYS A 843 -31.87 -7.26 -16.78
CA LYS A 843 -33.33 -7.12 -16.60
C LYS A 843 -33.58 -6.13 -15.45
N LYS A 844 -33.53 -4.84 -15.77
CA LYS A 844 -34.32 -3.79 -15.13
C LYS A 844 -34.19 -2.51 -15.99
N ASN A 845 -34.81 -2.59 -17.16
CA ASN A 845 -35.26 -1.40 -17.91
C ASN A 845 -36.32 -1.93 -18.89
N GLY A 846 -37.56 -1.87 -18.49
CA GLY A 846 -38.70 -2.21 -19.26
C GLY A 846 -39.88 -2.52 -18.38
N GLU A 847 -40.76 -1.56 -18.23
CA GLU A 847 -42.03 -1.51 -17.50
C GLU A 847 -41.95 -0.62 -16.25
N ASP A 848 -42.12 0.66 -16.41
CA ASP A 848 -43.31 1.40 -15.98
C ASP A 848 -43.20 2.87 -16.43
N LYS A 849 -43.84 3.17 -17.56
CA LYS A 849 -44.35 4.47 -17.93
C LYS A 849 -45.81 4.29 -18.21
N SER A 850 -46.63 4.29 -17.13
CA SER A 850 -48.07 4.71 -17.18
C SER A 850 -48.68 4.47 -15.81
N LYS A 851 -48.58 5.42 -14.92
CA LYS A 851 -49.67 6.06 -14.17
C LYS A 851 -49.08 7.06 -13.19
#